data_cdd3929487797649a1cab154a3714489
#
_entry.id   cdd3929487797649a1cab154a3714489
#
_cell.length_a   1.000
_cell.length_b   1.000
_cell.length_c   1.000
_cell.angle_alpha   90.00
_cell.angle_beta   90.00
_cell.angle_gamma   90.00
#
_symmetry.space_group_name_H-M   'P 1'
#
loop_
_entity.id
_entity.type
_entity.pdbx_description
1 polymer ?
#
loop_
_entity_poly.entity_id
_entity_poly.type
_entity_poly.pdbx_seq_one_letter_code
_entity_poly.pdbx_strand_id
1 'polypeptide(L)'
;MFRFVLSFFGGIFTAITMGAMMIALSIGAVFWMYGRDLPSHESLAQYQPATISRIYSGEGQIIDEFAQERRLFAPAETIPDLVKQAFISAEDKNFYTHEGYDLRGIGSAAFDAVKSRGRDVRGASTITQQVMKNFLLSGDRQAERKIKEIILAARVEEALSKEKILELYMNEIFLGQNSYGVAAASQTYFNKKLSDLAPHEAAFLASLPKAPSDYHPVRRKDRLMARRNFVLKEMYENGYLTQAAYEEERAMPLRSVQNGDFESFKAELPPRDYFTDEIRRQLSEDFGEGEFFTGGYTVRATIDAEMQPVAAKALRTKLEDYDRAQGIWRGTGQKLEGADLENWAEALPALTVPRDVDLNGVWRPAVVLAVEDQQLQLGIEGWTDIEPAPVVPREDIKWLKGNFFDNFEVGDVVHVRAMTADADGSFIRWSLRQIPQVQGGFVAMDVETGRVIAMQGGFSYQHSVFNRATQAKRQPGSSFKPFVYAAALDSGYTPATIVVDAPIEVNTPQGLWRPKNSSNKFYGPTPLRTGIEQSRNLMTIRLAEEVGMEVVASYADDFGVYDRMRPFLANSLGAEETTLYRMVSAYAMFANGGERVRPTLVDRVQDRFGRTVYRHDERDCVECTRLASLDPGFSPKIVSNRERVMDPVTAYQLTSMMKGVVDRGTAQSIRLPVPIAGKTGTTNDTKDVWFVGFSSNIVAGCYIGYDQPRPLGGSVSSGRTCGGVFAEFMSEAIKKYGGGAFEVPDQCEFKKIDRFSGARLSAEASGDNVVAECFREGEDPIFGITFDGGFAMGADLPLFEEVGGGGRQVTTSTGKKAIVGNKANFGSLSSGGLY
;
A
#
# COMPACT_ATOMS: atom_id res chain seq x y z
N MET A 1 21.74 57.68 -74.13
CA MET A 1 21.80 57.71 -72.67
C MET A 1 20.51 57.22 -71.99
N PHE A 2 19.33 57.75 -72.30
CA PHE A 2 18.08 57.30 -71.69
C PHE A 2 17.75 55.88 -71.84
N ARG A 3 17.94 55.25 -73.03
CA ARG A 3 17.73 53.79 -73.23
C ARG A 3 18.68 52.92 -72.43
N PHE A 4 19.90 53.35 -72.20
CA PHE A 4 20.88 52.63 -71.37
C PHE A 4 20.53 52.65 -69.91
N VAL A 5 20.06 53.78 -69.41
CA VAL A 5 19.56 53.96 -68.02
C VAL A 5 18.33 53.07 -67.81
N LEU A 6 17.36 53.07 -68.71
CA LEU A 6 16.19 52.20 -68.63
C LEU A 6 16.51 50.70 -68.70
N SER A 7 17.49 50.29 -69.55
CA SER A 7 17.94 48.94 -69.61
C SER A 7 18.71 48.49 -68.34
N PHE A 8 19.46 49.41 -67.73
CA PHE A 8 20.18 49.15 -66.49
C PHE A 8 19.22 48.99 -65.30
N PHE A 9 18.23 49.89 -65.14
CA PHE A 9 17.22 49.73 -64.12
C PHE A 9 16.26 48.58 -64.37
N GLY A 10 15.97 48.26 -65.65
CA GLY A 10 15.21 47.04 -66.02
C GLY A 10 15.96 45.78 -65.66
N GLY A 11 17.32 45.73 -65.91
CA GLY A 11 18.15 44.61 -65.49
C GLY A 11 18.22 44.40 -63.97
N ILE A 12 18.37 45.51 -63.25
CA ILE A 12 18.33 45.45 -61.76
C ILE A 12 16.95 44.94 -61.28
N PHE A 13 15.87 45.48 -61.82
CA PHE A 13 14.51 45.07 -61.41
C PHE A 13 14.31 43.60 -61.75
N THR A 14 14.71 43.12 -62.92
CA THR A 14 14.63 41.70 -63.28
C THR A 14 15.49 40.81 -62.35
N ALA A 15 16.71 41.24 -62.02
CA ALA A 15 17.57 40.53 -61.08
C ALA A 15 16.97 40.45 -59.67
N ILE A 16 16.34 41.56 -59.16
CA ILE A 16 15.66 41.58 -57.90
C ILE A 16 14.42 40.70 -57.91
N THR A 17 13.60 40.72 -59.00
CA THR A 17 12.44 39.91 -59.15
C THR A 17 12.74 38.41 -59.28
N MET A 18 13.81 38.06 -60.08
CA MET A 18 14.31 36.69 -60.13
C MET A 18 14.84 36.21 -58.79
N GLY A 19 15.59 37.07 -58.11
CA GLY A 19 16.09 36.77 -56.74
C GLY A 19 14.93 36.52 -55.75
N ALA A 20 13.91 37.39 -55.79
CA ALA A 20 12.72 37.21 -54.96
C ALA A 20 11.95 35.94 -55.30
N MET A 21 11.83 35.60 -56.63
CA MET A 21 11.17 34.39 -57.06
C MET A 21 11.95 33.14 -56.67
N MET A 22 13.25 33.13 -56.77
CA MET A 22 14.11 32.03 -56.31
C MET A 22 13.98 31.83 -54.78
N ILE A 23 13.98 32.92 -54.00
CA ILE A 23 13.76 32.85 -52.57
C ILE A 23 12.36 32.27 -52.25
N ALA A 24 11.33 32.72 -52.93
CA ALA A 24 9.99 32.21 -52.76
C ALA A 24 9.86 30.73 -53.13
N LEU A 25 10.47 30.29 -54.23
CA LEU A 25 10.51 28.88 -54.62
C LEU A 25 11.31 28.02 -53.62
N SER A 26 12.43 28.54 -53.07
CA SER A 26 13.24 27.86 -52.05
C SER A 26 12.44 27.68 -50.76
N ILE A 27 11.75 28.75 -50.33
CA ILE A 27 10.86 28.70 -49.17
C ILE A 27 9.74 27.70 -49.38
N GLY A 28 9.09 27.73 -50.54
CA GLY A 28 8.04 26.78 -50.90
C GLY A 28 8.52 25.33 -50.93
N ALA A 29 9.74 25.08 -51.48
CA ALA A 29 10.35 23.75 -51.46
C ALA A 29 10.65 23.23 -50.04
N VAL A 30 11.13 24.12 -49.15
CA VAL A 30 11.36 23.81 -47.74
C VAL A 30 10.03 23.49 -47.03
N PHE A 31 9.03 24.31 -47.21
CA PHE A 31 7.68 24.05 -46.66
C PHE A 31 7.06 22.78 -47.20
N TRP A 32 7.23 22.46 -48.46
CA TRP A 32 6.74 21.25 -49.10
C TRP A 32 7.49 19.99 -48.55
N MET A 33 8.81 20.06 -48.40
CA MET A 33 9.66 18.97 -47.95
C MET A 33 9.36 18.63 -46.45
N TYR A 34 9.31 19.62 -45.60
CA TYR A 34 9.09 19.43 -44.17
C TYR A 34 7.60 19.36 -43.78
N GLY A 35 6.68 19.73 -44.67
CA GLY A 35 5.23 19.68 -44.41
C GLY A 35 4.56 18.31 -44.61
N ARG A 36 5.30 17.32 -45.24
CA ARG A 36 4.74 16.00 -45.57
C ARG A 36 4.69 15.04 -44.39
N ASP A 37 5.70 15.07 -43.52
CA ASP A 37 5.88 14.12 -42.42
C ASP A 37 5.54 14.74 -41.08
N LEU A 38 4.57 15.66 -41.04
CA LEU A 38 4.16 16.30 -39.80
C LEU A 38 3.14 15.43 -39.03
N PRO A 39 3.26 15.36 -37.70
CA PRO A 39 2.25 14.73 -36.86
C PRO A 39 0.86 15.38 -37.05
N SER A 40 -0.20 14.58 -36.87
CA SER A 40 -1.57 15.09 -36.95
C SER A 40 -1.85 16.09 -35.82
N HIS A 41 -2.25 17.30 -36.18
CA HIS A 41 -2.68 18.32 -35.23
C HIS A 41 -4.07 18.07 -34.67
N GLU A 42 -4.87 17.19 -35.30
CA GLU A 42 -6.22 16.79 -34.84
C GLU A 42 -6.14 16.08 -33.49
N SER A 43 -5.04 15.39 -33.19
CA SER A 43 -4.80 14.76 -31.89
C SER A 43 -4.75 15.76 -30.75
N LEU A 44 -4.39 17.03 -31.01
CA LEU A 44 -4.37 18.10 -29.98
C LEU A 44 -5.79 18.57 -29.59
N ALA A 45 -6.77 18.45 -30.47
CA ALA A 45 -8.16 18.77 -30.13
C ALA A 45 -8.73 17.80 -29.08
N GLN A 46 -8.22 16.55 -29.09
CA GLN A 46 -8.58 15.47 -28.15
C GLN A 46 -7.50 15.24 -27.08
N TYR A 47 -6.46 16.05 -27.09
CA TYR A 47 -5.38 15.91 -26.11
C TYR A 47 -5.89 16.12 -24.69
N GLN A 48 -5.58 15.15 -23.85
CA GLN A 48 -5.86 15.16 -22.42
C GLN A 48 -4.53 15.24 -21.68
N PRO A 49 -4.25 16.34 -20.98
CA PRO A 49 -3.02 16.48 -20.19
C PRO A 49 -2.90 15.36 -19.19
N ALA A 50 -1.67 14.89 -18.95
CA ALA A 50 -1.38 14.03 -17.83
C ALA A 50 -1.88 14.70 -16.54
N THR A 51 -2.58 13.95 -15.70
CA THR A 51 -3.15 14.45 -14.44
C THR A 51 -2.72 13.56 -13.29
N ILE A 52 -2.58 14.14 -12.09
CA ILE A 52 -2.20 13.41 -10.88
C ILE A 52 -3.32 12.43 -10.51
N SER A 53 -2.94 11.17 -10.26
CA SER A 53 -3.85 10.22 -9.62
C SER A 53 -3.78 10.40 -8.10
N ARG A 54 -4.93 10.45 -7.44
CA ARG A 54 -5.06 10.70 -6.00
C ARG A 54 -5.70 9.54 -5.29
N ILE A 55 -5.14 9.19 -4.12
CA ILE A 55 -5.73 8.19 -3.23
C ILE A 55 -6.35 8.91 -2.03
N TYR A 56 -7.59 8.55 -1.76
CA TYR A 56 -8.38 9.01 -0.61
C TYR A 56 -8.60 7.84 0.34
N SER A 57 -8.55 8.10 1.65
CA SER A 57 -8.95 7.13 2.67
C SER A 57 -10.43 6.77 2.57
N GLY A 58 -10.87 5.79 3.35
CA GLY A 58 -12.30 5.44 3.49
C GLY A 58 -13.17 6.62 3.91
N GLU A 59 -12.62 7.55 4.71
CA GLU A 59 -13.27 8.77 5.19
C GLU A 59 -13.18 9.95 4.22
N GLY A 60 -12.39 9.83 3.13
CA GLY A 60 -12.29 10.84 2.08
C GLY A 60 -11.13 11.83 2.26
N GLN A 61 -10.19 11.58 3.14
CA GLN A 61 -8.95 12.36 3.26
C GLN A 61 -7.95 11.95 2.18
N ILE A 62 -7.20 12.89 1.60
CA ILE A 62 -6.13 12.57 0.66
C ILE A 62 -4.97 11.95 1.45
N ILE A 63 -4.60 10.72 1.08
CA ILE A 63 -3.51 9.97 1.73
C ILE A 63 -2.27 9.81 0.87
N ASP A 64 -2.38 9.89 -0.45
CA ASP A 64 -1.23 9.89 -1.36
C ASP A 64 -1.58 10.50 -2.73
N GLU A 65 -0.54 10.94 -3.45
CA GLU A 65 -0.62 11.40 -4.84
C GLU A 65 0.44 10.70 -5.69
N PHE A 66 0.05 10.21 -6.86
CA PHE A 66 0.94 9.56 -7.81
C PHE A 66 0.98 10.31 -9.13
N ALA A 67 2.17 10.76 -9.50
CA ALA A 67 2.45 11.43 -10.75
C ALA A 67 3.91 11.24 -11.13
N GLN A 68 4.21 11.00 -12.41
CA GLN A 68 5.57 11.14 -12.93
C GLN A 68 5.99 12.60 -12.94
N GLU A 69 5.05 13.46 -13.35
CA GLU A 69 5.17 14.92 -13.40
C GLU A 69 3.97 15.53 -12.70
N ARG A 70 4.18 16.51 -11.85
CA ARG A 70 3.09 17.14 -11.13
C ARG A 70 2.31 18.06 -12.05
N ARG A 71 1.11 17.63 -12.46
CA ARG A 71 0.19 18.34 -13.32
C ARG A 71 -1.20 18.40 -12.69
N LEU A 72 -1.73 19.60 -12.57
CA LEU A 72 -3.11 19.84 -12.18
C LEU A 72 -3.79 20.52 -13.37
N PHE A 73 -4.75 19.83 -13.98
CA PHE A 73 -5.46 20.40 -15.10
C PHE A 73 -6.39 21.53 -14.66
N ALA A 74 -6.30 22.67 -15.33
CA ALA A 74 -7.16 23.83 -15.16
C ALA A 74 -7.84 24.12 -16.50
N PRO A 75 -9.16 23.92 -16.62
CA PRO A 75 -9.92 24.38 -17.80
C PRO A 75 -9.72 25.90 -18.05
N ALA A 76 -9.80 26.31 -19.33
CA ALA A 76 -9.56 27.72 -19.71
C ALA A 76 -10.40 28.72 -18.91
N GLU A 77 -11.65 28.35 -18.59
CA GLU A 77 -12.60 29.17 -17.84
C GLU A 77 -12.19 29.34 -16.36
N THR A 78 -11.43 28.40 -15.80
CA THR A 78 -10.99 28.42 -14.40
C THR A 78 -9.66 29.14 -14.21
N ILE A 79 -8.91 29.40 -15.30
CA ILE A 79 -7.67 30.16 -15.25
C ILE A 79 -7.99 31.65 -15.21
N PRO A 80 -7.64 32.38 -14.12
CA PRO A 80 -7.91 33.81 -14.01
C PRO A 80 -7.25 34.61 -15.14
N ASP A 81 -7.93 35.65 -15.59
CA ASP A 81 -7.39 36.55 -16.65
C ASP A 81 -6.06 37.18 -16.26
N LEU A 82 -5.87 37.47 -14.99
CA LEU A 82 -4.61 37.95 -14.44
C LEU A 82 -3.43 37.04 -14.79
N VAL A 83 -3.62 35.71 -14.62
CA VAL A 83 -2.58 34.71 -14.92
C VAL A 83 -2.35 34.63 -16.43
N LYS A 84 -3.43 34.57 -17.23
CA LYS A 84 -3.32 34.61 -18.72
C LYS A 84 -2.55 35.81 -19.20
N GLN A 85 -2.91 37.01 -18.71
CA GLN A 85 -2.27 38.29 -19.05
C GLN A 85 -0.80 38.34 -18.68
N ALA A 86 -0.40 37.80 -17.53
CA ALA A 86 1.01 37.71 -17.12
C ALA A 86 1.84 36.88 -18.12
N PHE A 87 1.36 35.66 -18.50
CA PHE A 87 2.07 34.81 -19.45
C PHE A 87 2.08 35.37 -20.87
N ILE A 88 0.98 35.96 -21.34
CA ILE A 88 0.91 36.63 -22.64
C ILE A 88 1.89 37.78 -22.66
N SER A 89 1.96 38.62 -21.62
CA SER A 89 2.90 39.73 -21.51
C SER A 89 4.37 39.29 -21.50
N ALA A 90 4.65 38.14 -20.87
CA ALA A 90 5.98 37.59 -20.75
C ALA A 90 6.52 36.92 -22.03
N GLU A 91 5.65 36.23 -22.78
CA GLU A 91 6.05 35.30 -23.83
C GLU A 91 5.56 35.73 -25.23
N ASP A 92 4.36 36.32 -25.35
CA ASP A 92 3.73 36.58 -26.65
C ASP A 92 2.66 37.68 -26.60
N LYS A 93 3.08 38.90 -26.54
CA LYS A 93 2.17 40.08 -26.38
C LYS A 93 1.15 40.24 -27.51
N ASN A 94 1.42 39.69 -28.68
CA ASN A 94 0.56 39.78 -29.86
C ASN A 94 -0.28 38.49 -30.03
N PHE A 95 -0.37 37.63 -29.04
CA PHE A 95 -1.00 36.30 -29.07
C PHE A 95 -2.38 36.31 -29.74
N TYR A 96 -3.24 37.24 -29.41
CA TYR A 96 -4.60 37.32 -29.95
C TYR A 96 -4.69 37.92 -31.40
N THR A 97 -3.57 38.42 -31.95
CA THR A 97 -3.60 39.15 -33.23
C THR A 97 -2.87 38.44 -34.38
N HIS A 98 -2.02 37.46 -34.07
CA HIS A 98 -1.27 36.70 -35.10
C HIS A 98 -1.91 35.31 -35.37
N GLU A 99 -1.53 34.68 -36.49
CA GLU A 99 -1.98 33.38 -36.94
C GLU A 99 -0.88 32.32 -36.77
N GLY A 100 -0.43 32.09 -35.52
CA GLY A 100 0.58 31.07 -35.15
C GLY A 100 2.05 31.53 -35.22
N TYR A 101 2.34 32.60 -35.96
CA TYR A 101 3.69 33.22 -36.03
C TYR A 101 3.59 34.75 -36.09
N ASP A 102 4.51 35.44 -35.44
CA ASP A 102 4.55 36.91 -35.42
C ASP A 102 5.71 37.44 -36.29
N LEU A 103 5.40 37.78 -37.55
CA LEU A 103 6.38 38.35 -38.49
C LEU A 103 6.97 39.67 -37.99
N ARG A 104 6.21 40.52 -37.28
CA ARG A 104 6.67 41.77 -36.72
C ARG A 104 7.64 41.52 -35.56
N GLY A 105 7.32 40.57 -34.70
CA GLY A 105 8.19 40.13 -33.62
C GLY A 105 9.51 39.53 -34.14
N ILE A 106 9.46 38.68 -35.19
CA ILE A 106 10.65 38.13 -35.86
C ILE A 106 11.51 39.25 -36.44
N GLY A 107 10.90 40.20 -37.15
CA GLY A 107 11.61 41.35 -37.73
C GLY A 107 12.27 42.24 -36.67
N SER A 108 11.57 42.50 -35.56
CA SER A 108 12.12 43.27 -34.43
C SER A 108 13.25 42.52 -33.73
N ALA A 109 13.12 41.20 -33.49
CA ALA A 109 14.17 40.40 -32.88
C ALA A 109 15.43 40.31 -33.77
N ALA A 110 15.27 40.24 -35.09
CA ALA A 110 16.38 40.27 -36.05
C ALA A 110 17.10 41.64 -36.03
N PHE A 111 16.33 42.74 -35.97
CA PHE A 111 16.91 44.08 -35.87
C PHE A 111 17.65 44.29 -34.54
N ASP A 112 17.11 43.85 -33.43
CA ASP A 112 17.74 43.91 -32.11
C ASP A 112 19.01 43.03 -32.04
N ALA A 113 19.00 41.86 -32.67
CA ALA A 113 20.17 41.00 -32.76
C ALA A 113 21.33 41.67 -33.56
N VAL A 114 21.01 42.33 -34.67
CA VAL A 114 21.99 43.07 -35.46
C VAL A 114 22.52 44.27 -34.68
N LYS A 115 21.65 45.03 -34.04
CA LYS A 115 22.00 46.21 -33.25
C LYS A 115 22.85 45.89 -32.01
N SER A 116 22.51 44.76 -31.32
CA SER A 116 23.25 44.31 -30.12
C SER A 116 24.49 43.46 -30.46
N ARG A 117 24.80 43.22 -31.75
CA ARG A 117 25.84 42.30 -32.23
C ARG A 117 25.68 40.89 -31.60
N GLY A 118 24.45 40.40 -31.51
CA GLY A 118 24.12 39.08 -30.98
C GLY A 118 24.15 38.92 -29.44
N ARG A 119 24.32 40.03 -28.70
CA ARG A 119 24.38 39.99 -27.22
C ARG A 119 23.01 39.98 -26.56
N ASP A 120 22.00 40.55 -27.18
CA ASP A 120 20.61 40.59 -26.71
C ASP A 120 19.70 40.13 -27.86
N VAL A 121 19.35 38.85 -27.89
CA VAL A 121 18.37 38.30 -28.83
C VAL A 121 17.07 38.09 -28.07
N ARG A 122 16.05 38.90 -28.35
CA ARG A 122 14.68 38.63 -27.86
C ARG A 122 14.19 37.30 -28.46
N GLY A 123 13.54 36.47 -27.63
CA GLY A 123 12.82 35.28 -28.09
C GLY A 123 11.66 35.69 -29.00
N ALA A 124 11.65 35.23 -30.23
CA ALA A 124 10.59 35.51 -31.24
C ALA A 124 9.65 34.30 -31.45
N SER A 125 9.60 33.34 -30.52
CA SER A 125 8.69 32.21 -30.61
C SER A 125 7.36 32.55 -29.96
N THR A 126 6.25 32.28 -30.67
CA THR A 126 4.90 32.48 -30.14
C THR A 126 4.50 31.37 -29.16
N ILE A 127 3.47 31.59 -28.34
CA ILE A 127 2.86 30.59 -27.46
C ILE A 127 2.44 29.38 -28.29
N THR A 128 1.83 29.58 -29.47
CA THR A 128 1.43 28.47 -30.35
C THR A 128 2.63 27.61 -30.81
N GLN A 129 3.75 28.25 -31.14
CA GLN A 129 4.99 27.53 -31.50
C GLN A 129 5.55 26.73 -30.29
N GLN A 130 5.45 27.27 -29.06
CA GLN A 130 5.89 26.58 -27.86
C GLN A 130 5.01 25.36 -27.56
N VAL A 131 3.68 25.44 -27.79
CA VAL A 131 2.77 24.29 -27.72
C VAL A 131 3.21 23.21 -28.71
N MET A 132 3.46 23.57 -29.99
CA MET A 132 3.91 22.61 -31.00
C MET A 132 5.22 21.91 -30.63
N LYS A 133 6.16 22.68 -30.10
CA LYS A 133 7.45 22.15 -29.62
C LYS A 133 7.25 21.13 -28.51
N ASN A 134 6.40 21.41 -27.54
CA ASN A 134 6.24 20.56 -26.36
C ASN A 134 5.46 19.28 -26.65
N PHE A 135 4.44 19.33 -27.50
CA PHE A 135 3.56 18.22 -27.79
C PHE A 135 4.00 17.31 -28.95
N LEU A 136 4.55 17.87 -30.01
CA LEU A 136 4.72 17.16 -31.25
C LEU A 136 6.18 17.01 -31.72
N LEU A 137 7.12 17.78 -31.20
CA LEU A 137 8.46 17.90 -31.76
C LEU A 137 9.61 17.71 -30.75
N SER A 138 9.41 16.94 -29.69
CA SER A 138 10.38 16.79 -28.60
C SER A 138 11.73 16.15 -28.97
N GLY A 139 11.85 15.44 -30.09
CA GLY A 139 13.04 14.68 -30.50
C GLY A 139 13.84 15.23 -31.67
N ASP A 140 13.38 16.27 -32.39
CA ASP A 140 13.96 16.72 -33.66
C ASP A 140 15.18 17.63 -33.50
N ARG A 141 16.05 17.70 -34.58
CA ARG A 141 17.19 18.64 -34.61
C ARG A 141 16.72 20.07 -34.58
N GLN A 142 17.46 20.97 -33.94
CA GLN A 142 17.02 22.35 -33.65
C GLN A 142 16.54 23.17 -34.87
N ALA A 143 17.23 23.10 -36.01
CA ALA A 143 16.86 23.88 -37.20
C ALA A 143 15.61 23.31 -37.92
N GLU A 144 15.56 21.99 -38.06
CA GLU A 144 14.42 21.27 -38.64
C GLU A 144 13.16 21.45 -37.78
N ARG A 145 13.31 21.28 -36.48
CA ARG A 145 12.23 21.51 -35.54
C ARG A 145 11.62 22.90 -35.63
N LYS A 146 12.46 23.96 -35.83
CA LYS A 146 11.94 25.33 -35.88
C LYS A 146 11.08 25.58 -37.12
N ILE A 147 11.40 24.94 -38.25
CA ILE A 147 10.58 25.01 -39.47
C ILE A 147 9.25 24.27 -39.23
N LYS A 148 9.29 23.09 -38.66
CA LYS A 148 8.10 22.29 -38.32
C LYS A 148 7.21 23.01 -37.31
N GLU A 149 7.78 23.65 -36.28
CA GLU A 149 7.05 24.49 -35.30
C GLU A 149 6.21 25.58 -35.98
N ILE A 150 6.77 26.30 -36.97
CA ILE A 150 6.07 27.39 -37.67
C ILE A 150 4.92 26.81 -38.53
N ILE A 151 5.18 25.70 -39.26
CA ILE A 151 4.16 25.09 -40.13
C ILE A 151 2.99 24.55 -39.28
N LEU A 152 3.32 23.84 -38.20
CA LEU A 152 2.30 23.29 -37.29
C LEU A 152 1.54 24.36 -36.54
N ALA A 153 2.22 25.44 -36.13
CA ALA A 153 1.57 26.55 -35.43
C ALA A 153 0.50 27.20 -36.31
N ALA A 154 0.77 27.43 -37.60
CA ALA A 154 -0.22 27.96 -38.51
C ALA A 154 -1.43 27.03 -38.70
N ARG A 155 -1.19 25.71 -38.85
CA ARG A 155 -2.29 24.71 -39.00
C ARG A 155 -3.13 24.56 -37.73
N VAL A 156 -2.54 24.68 -36.56
CA VAL A 156 -3.25 24.56 -35.28
C VAL A 156 -4.12 25.80 -35.02
N GLU A 157 -3.70 26.98 -35.42
CA GLU A 157 -4.50 28.21 -35.32
C GLU A 157 -5.74 28.18 -36.24
N GLU A 158 -5.69 27.44 -37.36
CA GLU A 158 -6.86 27.18 -38.18
C GLU A 158 -7.87 26.19 -37.54
N ALA A 159 -7.36 25.27 -36.68
CA ALA A 159 -8.14 24.16 -36.12
C ALA A 159 -8.65 24.43 -34.69
N LEU A 160 -7.93 25.21 -33.88
CA LEU A 160 -8.23 25.46 -32.48
C LEU A 160 -8.38 26.96 -32.18
N SER A 161 -9.29 27.28 -31.25
CA SER A 161 -9.42 28.67 -30.76
C SER A 161 -8.20 29.12 -29.97
N LYS A 162 -7.97 30.41 -29.87
CA LYS A 162 -6.90 31.01 -29.04
C LYS A 162 -7.00 30.59 -27.60
N GLU A 163 -8.22 30.52 -27.06
CA GLU A 163 -8.46 30.06 -25.68
C GLU A 163 -8.01 28.62 -25.49
N LYS A 164 -8.29 27.75 -26.47
CA LYS A 164 -7.87 26.34 -26.39
C LYS A 164 -6.35 26.18 -26.50
N ILE A 165 -5.71 26.96 -27.38
CA ILE A 165 -4.25 26.98 -27.49
C ILE A 165 -3.61 27.48 -26.20
N LEU A 166 -4.17 28.52 -25.59
CA LEU A 166 -3.69 29.06 -24.31
C LEU A 166 -3.92 28.06 -23.17
N GLU A 167 -5.06 27.37 -23.14
CA GLU A 167 -5.34 26.29 -22.19
C GLU A 167 -4.27 25.18 -22.27
N LEU A 168 -3.98 24.68 -23.49
CA LEU A 168 -2.95 23.69 -23.71
C LEU A 168 -1.58 24.17 -23.21
N TYR A 169 -1.20 25.42 -23.53
CA TYR A 169 0.03 26.01 -23.06
C TYR A 169 0.12 26.09 -21.54
N MET A 170 -0.94 26.65 -20.91
CA MET A 170 -1.01 26.87 -19.46
C MET A 170 -0.98 25.57 -18.65
N ASN A 171 -1.44 24.46 -19.22
CA ASN A 171 -1.43 23.17 -18.56
C ASN A 171 -0.17 22.35 -18.82
N GLU A 172 0.62 22.67 -19.87
CA GLU A 172 1.76 21.86 -20.29
C GLU A 172 3.11 22.46 -19.97
N ILE A 173 3.19 23.80 -19.82
CA ILE A 173 4.46 24.46 -19.67
C ILE A 173 5.20 24.06 -18.38
N PHE A 174 6.47 23.67 -18.52
CA PHE A 174 7.32 23.36 -17.37
C PHE A 174 7.77 24.60 -16.63
N LEU A 175 7.46 24.68 -15.35
CA LEU A 175 7.70 25.85 -14.50
C LEU A 175 8.73 25.59 -13.38
N GLY A 176 9.48 24.49 -13.49
CA GLY A 176 10.48 24.10 -12.48
C GLY A 176 9.87 23.33 -11.30
N GLN A 177 10.72 22.86 -10.36
CA GLN A 177 10.31 22.09 -9.18
C GLN A 177 9.35 20.92 -9.49
N ASN A 178 9.61 20.24 -10.60
CA ASN A 178 8.77 19.15 -11.14
C ASN A 178 7.30 19.57 -11.40
N SER A 179 7.03 20.86 -11.61
CA SER A 179 5.68 21.39 -11.82
C SER A 179 5.45 21.70 -13.29
N TYR A 180 4.43 21.08 -13.86
CA TYR A 180 3.93 21.32 -15.21
C TYR A 180 2.55 21.97 -15.13
N GLY A 181 2.37 23.07 -15.84
CA GLY A 181 1.17 23.90 -15.82
C GLY A 181 1.06 24.84 -14.63
N VAL A 182 0.26 25.89 -14.83
CA VAL A 182 0.15 27.01 -13.90
C VAL A 182 -0.50 26.60 -12.56
N ALA A 183 -1.45 25.69 -12.57
CA ALA A 183 -2.14 25.26 -11.35
C ALA A 183 -1.21 24.47 -10.41
N ALA A 184 -0.42 23.53 -10.96
CA ALA A 184 0.57 22.81 -10.18
C ALA A 184 1.67 23.73 -9.66
N ALA A 185 2.11 24.68 -10.47
CA ALA A 185 3.12 25.66 -10.08
C ALA A 185 2.61 26.61 -8.97
N SER A 186 1.36 27.07 -9.04
CA SER A 186 0.75 27.89 -7.99
C SER A 186 0.79 27.20 -6.63
N GLN A 187 0.42 25.94 -6.57
CA GLN A 187 0.52 25.13 -5.34
C GLN A 187 1.97 24.90 -4.91
N THR A 188 2.87 24.62 -5.87
CA THR A 188 4.27 24.30 -5.56
C THR A 188 5.04 25.50 -5.01
N TYR A 189 4.79 26.71 -5.55
CA TYR A 189 5.52 27.92 -5.16
C TYR A 189 4.83 28.71 -4.06
N PHE A 190 3.49 28.67 -3.97
CA PHE A 190 2.73 29.55 -3.08
C PHE A 190 1.74 28.81 -2.16
N ASN A 191 1.48 27.53 -2.40
CA ASN A 191 0.40 26.78 -1.75
C ASN A 191 -0.97 27.48 -1.88
N LYS A 192 -1.25 28.06 -3.07
CA LYS A 192 -2.45 28.83 -3.36
C LYS A 192 -3.22 28.27 -4.56
N LYS A 193 -4.54 28.52 -4.60
CA LYS A 193 -5.35 28.36 -5.81
C LYS A 193 -4.98 29.45 -6.82
N LEU A 194 -5.23 29.21 -8.11
CA LEU A 194 -4.99 30.21 -9.16
C LEU A 194 -5.76 31.50 -8.93
N SER A 195 -6.99 31.41 -8.39
CA SER A 195 -7.85 32.57 -8.06
C SER A 195 -7.25 33.50 -7.00
N ASP A 196 -6.34 32.99 -6.16
CA ASP A 196 -5.83 33.67 -4.98
C ASP A 196 -4.45 34.26 -5.21
N LEU A 197 -3.95 34.18 -6.46
CA LEU A 197 -2.66 34.76 -6.84
C LEU A 197 -2.74 36.27 -6.98
N ALA A 198 -1.77 36.97 -6.37
CA ALA A 198 -1.54 38.39 -6.59
C ALA A 198 -0.80 38.65 -7.92
N PRO A 199 -0.83 39.87 -8.49
CA PRO A 199 -0.14 40.20 -9.76
C PRO A 199 1.36 39.88 -9.73
N HIS A 200 2.07 40.10 -8.64
CA HIS A 200 3.49 39.79 -8.52
C HIS A 200 3.76 38.29 -8.48
N GLU A 201 2.82 37.48 -7.96
CA GLU A 201 2.90 36.01 -7.95
C GLU A 201 2.60 35.44 -9.35
N ALA A 202 1.59 35.98 -10.05
CA ALA A 202 1.31 35.57 -11.44
C ALA A 202 2.52 35.92 -12.35
N ALA A 203 3.13 37.13 -12.19
CA ALA A 203 4.32 37.53 -12.90
C ALA A 203 5.55 36.67 -12.54
N PHE A 204 5.65 36.18 -11.29
CA PHE A 204 6.66 35.22 -10.89
C PHE A 204 6.52 33.92 -11.71
N LEU A 205 5.32 33.32 -11.75
CA LEU A 205 5.08 32.11 -12.54
C LEU A 205 5.40 32.32 -14.02
N ALA A 206 4.96 33.42 -14.60
CA ALA A 206 5.23 33.80 -15.99
C ALA A 206 6.72 34.11 -16.30
N SER A 207 7.55 34.25 -15.27
CA SER A 207 9.00 34.41 -15.42
C SER A 207 9.73 33.09 -15.70
N LEU A 208 9.15 31.95 -15.30
CA LEU A 208 9.82 30.66 -15.26
C LEU A 208 9.99 29.96 -16.64
N PRO A 209 9.06 30.06 -17.61
CA PRO A 209 9.15 29.32 -18.87
C PRO A 209 10.47 29.49 -19.61
N LYS A 210 11.05 30.67 -19.56
CA LYS A 210 12.28 31.02 -20.27
C LYS A 210 13.46 30.11 -19.86
N ALA A 211 13.66 29.87 -18.56
CA ALA A 211 14.74 29.02 -18.02
C ALA A 211 14.45 28.68 -16.53
N PRO A 212 13.63 27.70 -16.21
CA PRO A 212 13.21 27.44 -14.84
C PRO A 212 14.37 27.18 -13.86
N SER A 213 15.45 26.55 -14.33
CA SER A 213 16.66 26.31 -13.52
C SER A 213 17.43 27.57 -13.20
N ASP A 214 17.39 28.57 -14.09
CA ASP A 214 18.09 29.85 -13.94
C ASP A 214 17.30 30.86 -13.10
N TYR A 215 15.99 30.64 -12.91
CA TYR A 215 15.09 31.49 -12.13
C TYR A 215 14.64 30.80 -10.83
N HIS A 216 15.60 30.18 -10.12
CA HIS A 216 15.32 29.49 -8.87
C HIS A 216 15.09 30.46 -7.71
N PRO A 217 13.98 30.37 -6.93
CA PRO A 217 13.61 31.39 -5.92
C PRO A 217 14.59 31.52 -4.76
N VAL A 218 15.37 30.47 -4.45
CA VAL A 218 16.41 30.50 -3.41
C VAL A 218 17.78 30.79 -4.00
N ARG A 219 18.25 29.94 -4.93
CA ARG A 219 19.63 30.00 -5.46
C ARG A 219 19.88 31.14 -6.42
N ARG A 220 18.85 31.72 -7.05
CA ARG A 220 18.93 32.76 -8.06
C ARG A 220 17.88 33.87 -7.84
N LYS A 221 17.62 34.21 -6.58
CA LYS A 221 16.57 35.14 -6.13
C LYS A 221 16.57 36.46 -6.86
N ASP A 222 17.74 37.12 -6.98
CA ASP A 222 17.86 38.44 -7.61
C ASP A 222 17.54 38.39 -9.12
N ARG A 223 17.96 37.34 -9.79
CA ARG A 223 17.70 37.13 -11.22
C ARG A 223 16.21 36.88 -11.48
N LEU A 224 15.56 36.10 -10.64
CA LEU A 224 14.13 35.88 -10.69
C LEU A 224 13.34 37.15 -10.38
N MET A 225 13.75 37.91 -9.37
CA MET A 225 13.14 39.21 -9.04
C MET A 225 13.21 40.17 -10.21
N ALA A 226 14.38 40.32 -10.85
CA ALA A 226 14.55 41.16 -12.03
C ALA A 226 13.61 40.72 -13.18
N ARG A 227 13.48 39.43 -13.44
CA ARG A 227 12.60 38.90 -14.48
C ARG A 227 11.13 39.10 -14.14
N ARG A 228 10.70 38.87 -12.87
CA ARG A 228 9.34 39.14 -12.38
C ARG A 228 8.97 40.63 -12.61
N ASN A 229 9.89 41.54 -12.25
CA ASN A 229 9.66 42.98 -12.41
C ASN A 229 9.59 43.37 -13.89
N PHE A 230 10.34 42.67 -14.76
CA PHE A 230 10.20 42.85 -16.20
C PHE A 230 8.80 42.45 -16.68
N VAL A 231 8.27 41.27 -16.21
CA VAL A 231 6.94 40.82 -16.57
C VAL A 231 5.87 41.82 -16.09
N LEU A 232 5.96 42.31 -14.86
CA LEU A 232 5.06 43.35 -14.33
C LEU A 232 5.07 44.61 -15.20
N LYS A 233 6.25 45.02 -15.69
CA LYS A 233 6.40 46.18 -16.59
C LYS A 233 5.69 45.92 -17.92
N GLU A 234 5.88 44.74 -18.54
CA GLU A 234 5.18 44.38 -19.79
C GLU A 234 3.66 44.33 -19.59
N MET A 235 3.17 43.81 -18.42
CA MET A 235 1.74 43.85 -18.08
C MET A 235 1.19 45.28 -17.99
N TYR A 236 1.97 46.22 -17.42
CA TYR A 236 1.62 47.63 -17.39
C TYR A 236 1.63 48.26 -18.81
N GLU A 237 2.67 48.00 -19.59
CA GLU A 237 2.80 48.54 -20.97
C GLU A 237 1.70 47.98 -21.91
N ASN A 238 1.21 46.78 -21.65
CA ASN A 238 0.09 46.14 -22.37
C ASN A 238 -1.29 46.58 -21.85
N GLY A 239 -1.35 47.44 -20.83
CA GLY A 239 -2.60 48.01 -20.29
C GLY A 239 -3.36 47.05 -19.34
N TYR A 240 -2.76 45.98 -18.88
CA TYR A 240 -3.36 45.02 -17.93
C TYR A 240 -3.23 45.48 -16.47
N LEU A 241 -2.29 46.34 -16.16
CA LEU A 241 -2.12 46.95 -14.85
C LEU A 241 -2.17 48.46 -14.93
N THR A 242 -2.70 49.11 -13.90
CA THR A 242 -2.57 50.56 -13.75
C THR A 242 -1.15 50.93 -13.28
N GLN A 243 -0.72 52.16 -13.46
CA GLN A 243 0.60 52.59 -12.97
C GLN A 243 0.73 52.39 -11.45
N ALA A 244 -0.29 52.72 -10.67
CA ALA A 244 -0.28 52.56 -9.23
C ALA A 244 -0.14 51.07 -8.81
N ALA A 245 -0.89 50.18 -9.45
CA ALA A 245 -0.79 48.73 -9.20
C ALA A 245 0.59 48.19 -9.60
N TYR A 246 1.16 48.64 -10.73
CA TYR A 246 2.50 48.22 -11.15
C TYR A 246 3.59 48.66 -10.13
N GLU A 247 3.52 49.89 -9.62
CA GLU A 247 4.48 50.38 -8.63
C GLU A 247 4.38 49.65 -7.30
N GLU A 248 3.16 49.38 -6.83
CA GLU A 248 2.88 48.61 -5.63
C GLU A 248 3.40 47.16 -5.75
N GLU A 249 3.01 46.46 -6.81
CA GLU A 249 3.33 45.05 -7.02
C GLU A 249 4.83 44.81 -7.29
N ARG A 250 5.48 45.77 -7.94
CA ARG A 250 6.93 45.75 -8.15
C ARG A 250 7.71 45.85 -6.83
N ALA A 251 7.16 46.56 -5.84
CA ALA A 251 7.79 46.74 -4.53
C ALA A 251 7.66 45.48 -3.64
N MET A 252 6.74 44.59 -3.96
CA MET A 252 6.51 43.39 -3.17
C MET A 252 7.73 42.44 -3.12
N PRO A 253 8.10 41.90 -1.93
CA PRO A 253 9.19 40.94 -1.80
C PRO A 253 8.93 39.63 -2.55
N LEU A 254 10.02 38.95 -2.92
CA LEU A 254 9.92 37.62 -3.50
C LEU A 254 9.71 36.61 -2.37
N ARG A 255 8.51 36.02 -2.29
CA ARG A 255 8.14 35.01 -1.33
C ARG A 255 7.84 33.68 -2.04
N SER A 256 8.14 32.56 -1.41
CA SER A 256 7.78 31.20 -1.91
C SER A 256 7.89 30.14 -0.83
N VAL A 257 7.26 29.00 -1.07
CA VAL A 257 7.40 27.77 -0.25
C VAL A 257 8.89 27.40 -0.10
N GLN A 258 9.69 27.51 -1.18
CA GLN A 258 11.11 27.15 -1.18
C GLN A 258 11.96 28.07 -0.31
N ASN A 259 11.51 29.28 -0.03
CA ASN A 259 12.14 30.23 0.90
C ASN A 259 11.66 30.06 2.35
N GLY A 260 10.69 29.14 2.60
CA GLY A 260 10.05 29.00 3.92
C GLY A 260 8.98 30.07 4.22
N ASP A 261 8.57 30.86 3.23
CA ASP A 261 7.59 31.96 3.44
C ASP A 261 6.14 31.41 3.51
N PHE A 262 5.89 30.22 2.97
CA PHE A 262 4.60 29.54 2.97
C PHE A 262 4.81 28.06 3.33
N GLU A 263 3.82 27.44 3.97
CA GLU A 263 3.80 25.99 4.21
C GLU A 263 3.74 25.22 2.90
N SER A 264 4.41 24.08 2.85
CA SER A 264 4.39 23.24 1.65
C SER A 264 3.10 22.44 1.60
N PHE A 265 2.43 22.41 0.47
CA PHE A 265 1.32 21.50 0.21
C PHE A 265 1.68 20.03 0.53
N LYS A 266 2.93 19.61 0.33
CA LYS A 266 3.39 18.26 0.66
C LYS A 266 3.46 17.97 2.16
N ALA A 267 3.49 18.98 3.02
CA ALA A 267 3.50 18.80 4.47
C ALA A 267 2.15 18.31 5.02
N GLU A 268 1.08 18.44 4.24
CA GLU A 268 -0.27 17.98 4.63
C GLU A 268 -0.52 16.51 4.28
N LEU A 269 0.32 15.90 3.42
CA LEU A 269 0.17 14.49 3.08
C LEU A 269 0.89 13.61 4.11
N PRO A 270 0.25 12.55 4.61
CA PRO A 270 0.94 11.57 5.42
C PRO A 270 2.09 10.94 4.64
N PRO A 271 3.18 10.53 5.32
CA PRO A 271 4.26 9.83 4.66
C PRO A 271 3.74 8.50 4.07
N ARG A 272 4.23 8.17 2.87
CA ARG A 272 3.88 6.93 2.18
C ARG A 272 4.18 5.72 3.04
N ASP A 273 3.28 4.76 3.04
CA ASP A 273 3.35 3.51 3.80
C ASP A 273 3.15 2.27 2.90
N TYR A 274 3.14 1.08 3.53
CA TYR A 274 2.93 -0.18 2.82
C TYR A 274 1.54 -0.28 2.18
N PHE A 275 0.53 0.37 2.74
CA PHE A 275 -0.83 0.32 2.23
C PHE A 275 -0.96 1.10 0.93
N THR A 276 -0.51 2.35 0.93
CA THR A 276 -0.58 3.24 -0.23
C THR A 276 0.33 2.77 -1.36
N ASP A 277 1.51 2.23 -1.03
CA ASP A 277 2.41 1.65 -2.04
C ASP A 277 1.86 0.36 -2.66
N GLU A 278 1.17 -0.47 -1.89
CA GLU A 278 0.52 -1.67 -2.41
C GLU A 278 -0.62 -1.32 -3.38
N ILE A 279 -1.42 -0.28 -3.09
CA ILE A 279 -2.42 0.26 -4.03
C ILE A 279 -1.73 0.69 -5.33
N ARG A 280 -0.64 1.45 -5.23
CA ARG A 280 0.14 1.86 -6.41
C ARG A 280 0.56 0.65 -7.24
N ARG A 281 1.11 -0.38 -6.58
CA ARG A 281 1.59 -1.60 -7.27
C ARG A 281 0.46 -2.33 -8.00
N GLN A 282 -0.67 -2.56 -7.31
CA GLN A 282 -1.82 -3.26 -7.90
C GLN A 282 -2.45 -2.47 -9.05
N LEU A 283 -2.71 -1.17 -8.85
CA LEU A 283 -3.32 -0.35 -9.91
C LEU A 283 -2.36 -0.11 -11.09
N SER A 284 -1.04 -0.07 -10.86
CA SER A 284 -0.06 -0.02 -11.95
C SER A 284 -0.02 -1.33 -12.75
N GLU A 285 -0.28 -2.47 -12.12
CA GLU A 285 -0.39 -3.77 -12.79
C GLU A 285 -1.71 -3.85 -13.60
N ASP A 286 -2.83 -3.41 -13.03
CA ASP A 286 -4.17 -3.50 -13.63
C ASP A 286 -4.37 -2.51 -14.79
N PHE A 287 -3.95 -1.25 -14.63
CA PHE A 287 -4.17 -0.17 -15.61
C PHE A 287 -2.94 0.13 -16.47
N GLY A 288 -1.77 -0.39 -16.10
CA GLY A 288 -0.48 0.00 -16.66
C GLY A 288 0.14 1.18 -15.92
N GLU A 289 1.46 1.11 -15.67
CA GLU A 289 2.17 2.11 -14.85
C GLU A 289 2.03 3.53 -15.40
N GLY A 290 2.24 3.70 -16.72
CA GLY A 290 2.12 4.99 -17.37
C GLY A 290 0.73 5.59 -17.24
N GLU A 291 -0.31 4.82 -17.50
CA GLU A 291 -1.70 5.25 -17.43
C GLU A 291 -2.10 5.60 -15.97
N PHE A 292 -1.70 4.78 -15.00
CA PHE A 292 -1.99 5.06 -13.59
C PHE A 292 -1.38 6.40 -13.12
N PHE A 293 -0.15 6.71 -13.53
CA PHE A 293 0.54 7.94 -13.13
C PHE A 293 0.05 9.19 -13.88
N THR A 294 -0.55 9.05 -15.06
CA THR A 294 -0.94 10.18 -15.93
C THR A 294 -2.45 10.28 -16.16
N GLY A 295 -3.20 9.25 -15.83
CA GLY A 295 -4.63 9.11 -16.10
C GLY A 295 -5.55 10.00 -15.24
N GLY A 296 -5.06 10.54 -14.13
CA GLY A 296 -5.86 11.40 -13.25
C GLY A 296 -6.95 10.65 -12.51
N TYR A 297 -6.64 9.45 -12.04
CA TYR A 297 -7.58 8.62 -11.32
C TYR A 297 -7.85 9.15 -9.90
N THR A 298 -9.11 9.08 -9.50
CA THR A 298 -9.55 9.25 -8.12
C THR A 298 -9.80 7.87 -7.53
N VAL A 299 -8.92 7.46 -6.62
CA VAL A 299 -8.95 6.16 -5.97
C VAL A 299 -9.50 6.32 -4.56
N ARG A 300 -10.61 5.66 -4.23
CA ARG A 300 -11.08 5.52 -2.85
C ARG A 300 -10.54 4.22 -2.27
N ALA A 301 -9.62 4.34 -1.34
CA ALA A 301 -9.05 3.22 -0.62
C ALA A 301 -9.98 2.71 0.49
N THR A 302 -9.71 1.50 0.96
CA THR A 302 -10.43 0.88 2.07
C THR A 302 -9.78 1.14 3.43
N ILE A 303 -8.59 1.76 3.43
CA ILE A 303 -7.81 2.06 4.65
C ILE A 303 -8.62 2.88 5.65
N ASP A 304 -8.55 2.48 6.90
CA ASP A 304 -9.01 3.27 8.04
C ASP A 304 -7.83 4.05 8.63
N ALA A 305 -7.89 5.39 8.53
CA ALA A 305 -6.80 6.28 8.93
C ALA A 305 -6.47 6.22 10.44
N GLU A 306 -7.44 5.81 11.29
CA GLU A 306 -7.22 5.65 12.73
C GLU A 306 -6.64 4.27 13.06
N MET A 307 -7.05 3.22 12.32
CA MET A 307 -6.63 1.85 12.60
C MET A 307 -5.26 1.50 11.99
N GLN A 308 -4.85 2.16 10.92
CA GLN A 308 -3.54 1.94 10.29
C GLN A 308 -2.36 2.22 11.26
N PRO A 309 -2.33 3.34 12.00
CA PRO A 309 -1.29 3.57 13.02
C PRO A 309 -1.32 2.54 14.16
N VAL A 310 -2.49 2.04 14.55
CA VAL A 310 -2.62 1.00 15.57
C VAL A 310 -1.95 -0.30 15.11
N ALA A 311 -2.20 -0.71 13.85
CA ALA A 311 -1.56 -1.89 13.26
C ALA A 311 -0.03 -1.75 13.20
N ALA A 312 0.45 -0.57 12.77
CA ALA A 312 1.87 -0.28 12.71
C ALA A 312 2.52 -0.33 14.10
N LYS A 313 1.90 0.28 15.10
CA LYS A 313 2.37 0.27 16.50
C LYS A 313 2.41 -1.15 17.06
N ALA A 314 1.32 -1.92 16.91
CA ALA A 314 1.23 -3.28 17.45
C ALA A 314 2.33 -4.20 16.88
N LEU A 315 2.56 -4.17 15.56
CA LEU A 315 3.63 -4.97 14.95
C LEU A 315 5.02 -4.50 15.38
N ARG A 316 5.30 -3.20 15.31
CA ARG A 316 6.60 -2.61 15.68
C ARG A 316 6.98 -2.92 17.11
N THR A 317 6.07 -2.75 18.06
CA THR A 317 6.30 -3.04 19.48
C THR A 317 6.79 -4.48 19.66
N LYS A 318 6.14 -5.46 19.02
CA LYS A 318 6.53 -6.88 19.15
C LYS A 318 7.84 -7.22 18.46
N LEU A 319 8.16 -6.56 17.33
CA LEU A 319 9.45 -6.70 16.66
C LEU A 319 10.59 -6.13 17.53
N GLU A 320 10.38 -4.95 18.15
CA GLU A 320 11.34 -4.36 19.11
C GLU A 320 11.51 -5.22 20.36
N ASP A 321 10.40 -5.70 20.96
CA ASP A 321 10.44 -6.57 22.13
C ASP A 321 11.24 -7.84 21.88
N TYR A 322 10.98 -8.48 20.72
CA TYR A 322 11.73 -9.67 20.32
C TYR A 322 13.21 -9.37 20.10
N ASP A 323 13.53 -8.30 19.37
CA ASP A 323 14.90 -7.94 19.04
C ASP A 323 15.72 -7.61 20.32
N ARG A 324 15.13 -6.87 21.24
CA ARG A 324 15.71 -6.58 22.55
C ARG A 324 15.92 -7.83 23.41
N ALA A 325 14.98 -8.77 23.36
CA ALA A 325 15.11 -10.04 24.09
C ALA A 325 16.31 -10.89 23.64
N GLN A 326 16.91 -10.64 22.47
CA GLN A 326 18.14 -11.29 22.02
C GLN A 326 19.37 -10.77 22.81
N GLY A 327 19.32 -9.56 23.32
CA GLY A 327 20.38 -8.95 24.11
C GLY A 327 21.62 -8.54 23.30
N ILE A 328 21.46 -8.28 21.98
CA ILE A 328 22.54 -7.97 21.05
C ILE A 328 22.39 -6.56 20.53
N TRP A 329 23.40 -5.72 20.75
CA TRP A 329 23.51 -4.41 20.14
C TRP A 329 24.17 -4.50 18.75
N ARG A 330 23.66 -3.74 17.78
CA ARG A 330 24.20 -3.69 16.40
C ARG A 330 24.53 -2.30 15.93
N GLY A 331 23.95 -1.27 16.58
CA GLY A 331 24.15 0.14 16.21
C GLY A 331 23.64 0.48 14.81
N THR A 332 24.09 1.62 14.30
CA THR A 332 23.85 2.08 12.92
C THR A 332 24.99 1.68 11.98
N GLY A 333 26.11 1.24 12.53
CA GLY A 333 27.35 0.99 11.79
C GLY A 333 28.11 2.27 11.37
N GLN A 334 27.63 3.45 11.79
CA GLN A 334 28.26 4.74 11.53
C GLN A 334 28.98 5.25 12.79
N LYS A 335 30.09 5.98 12.60
CA LYS A 335 30.88 6.56 13.67
C LYS A 335 31.41 7.91 13.25
N LEU A 336 31.44 8.88 14.14
CA LEU A 336 32.11 10.17 13.98
C LEU A 336 33.47 10.15 14.70
N GLU A 337 34.53 10.64 14.06
CA GLU A 337 35.87 10.65 14.61
C GLU A 337 36.56 12.00 14.40
N GLY A 338 37.51 12.36 15.24
CA GLY A 338 38.35 13.55 15.12
C GLY A 338 37.54 14.84 15.02
N ALA A 339 37.79 15.66 14.01
CA ALA A 339 37.13 16.95 13.82
C ALA A 339 35.61 16.86 13.60
N ASP A 340 35.12 15.75 12.99
CA ASP A 340 33.68 15.52 12.79
C ASP A 340 32.99 15.21 14.12
N LEU A 341 33.67 14.57 15.08
CA LEU A 341 33.14 14.35 16.42
C LEU A 341 33.10 15.65 17.25
N GLU A 342 34.14 16.49 17.13
CA GLU A 342 34.15 17.81 17.78
C GLU A 342 33.02 18.72 17.27
N ASN A 343 32.71 18.63 15.97
CA ASN A 343 31.64 19.35 15.31
C ASN A 343 30.41 18.48 15.00
N TRP A 344 30.09 17.55 15.90
CA TRP A 344 29.05 16.54 15.68
C TRP A 344 27.69 17.13 15.23
N ALA A 345 27.31 18.31 15.70
CA ALA A 345 26.03 18.93 15.37
C ALA A 345 25.89 19.25 13.87
N GLU A 346 27.00 19.53 13.18
CA GLU A 346 27.04 19.76 11.74
C GLU A 346 27.32 18.45 10.96
N ALA A 347 28.13 17.56 11.52
CA ALA A 347 28.54 16.31 10.88
C ALA A 347 27.44 15.23 10.89
N LEU A 348 26.68 15.09 11.98
CA LEU A 348 25.65 14.06 12.16
C LEU A 348 24.54 14.13 11.09
N PRO A 349 23.98 15.32 10.73
CA PRO A 349 23.01 15.45 9.66
C PRO A 349 23.53 15.04 8.27
N ALA A 350 24.84 15.10 8.05
CA ALA A 350 25.48 14.75 6.77
C ALA A 350 25.66 13.23 6.59
N LEU A 351 25.56 12.44 7.66
CA LEU A 351 25.69 10.98 7.61
C LEU A 351 24.47 10.32 6.96
N THR A 352 24.73 9.21 6.25
CA THR A 352 23.67 8.32 5.74
C THR A 352 23.19 7.38 6.86
N VAL A 353 22.29 7.88 7.69
CA VAL A 353 21.64 7.12 8.77
C VAL A 353 20.14 7.12 8.48
N PRO A 354 19.41 5.99 8.65
CA PRO A 354 17.97 5.97 8.50
C PRO A 354 17.30 7.02 9.40
N ARG A 355 16.54 7.94 8.79
CA ARG A 355 15.67 8.90 9.46
C ARG A 355 14.23 8.52 9.15
N ASP A 356 13.28 9.09 9.86
CA ASP A 356 11.85 8.79 9.66
C ASP A 356 11.49 7.30 9.80
N VAL A 357 12.32 6.55 10.54
CA VAL A 357 12.08 5.12 10.82
C VAL A 357 10.77 4.92 11.54
N ASP A 358 10.39 5.85 12.39
CA ASP A 358 9.07 5.96 13.01
C ASP A 358 8.33 7.15 12.39
N LEU A 359 7.15 6.90 11.79
CA LEU A 359 6.33 7.91 11.11
C LEU A 359 5.94 9.12 11.98
N ASN A 360 6.06 8.99 13.30
CA ASN A 360 5.78 10.08 14.25
C ASN A 360 7.03 10.93 14.55
N GLY A 361 8.17 10.73 13.87
CA GLY A 361 9.39 11.49 14.06
C GLY A 361 10.02 11.34 15.46
N VAL A 362 9.69 10.25 16.17
CA VAL A 362 10.06 10.05 17.58
C VAL A 362 11.48 9.48 17.72
N TRP A 363 11.97 8.79 16.68
CA TRP A 363 13.36 8.30 16.63
C TRP A 363 14.26 9.38 16.03
N ARG A 364 15.39 9.61 16.70
CA ARG A 364 16.40 10.58 16.26
C ARG A 364 17.77 9.93 16.19
N PRO A 365 18.59 10.26 15.19
CA PRO A 365 20.01 9.97 15.23
C PRO A 365 20.67 10.72 16.38
N ALA A 366 21.60 10.07 17.04
CA ALA A 366 22.40 10.65 18.10
C ALA A 366 23.83 10.10 18.04
N VAL A 367 24.82 10.87 18.52
CA VAL A 367 26.20 10.43 18.66
C VAL A 367 26.54 10.25 20.14
N VAL A 368 27.27 9.20 20.47
CA VAL A 368 27.80 8.94 21.82
C VAL A 368 28.98 9.89 22.09
N LEU A 369 28.78 10.82 23.02
CA LEU A 369 29.80 11.80 23.42
C LEU A 369 30.67 11.31 24.61
N ALA A 370 30.06 10.52 25.52
CA ALA A 370 30.80 9.86 26.59
C ALA A 370 30.11 8.55 26.99
N VAL A 371 30.93 7.57 27.38
CA VAL A 371 30.49 6.28 27.92
C VAL A 371 30.83 6.26 29.40
N GLU A 372 29.83 6.18 30.25
CA GLU A 372 29.99 6.12 31.72
C GLU A 372 29.38 4.81 32.24
N ASP A 373 29.70 4.43 33.49
CA ASP A 373 29.18 3.20 34.09
C ASP A 373 27.66 3.15 34.21
N GLN A 374 27.00 4.31 34.36
CA GLN A 374 25.57 4.41 34.65
C GLN A 374 24.75 5.05 33.51
N GLN A 375 25.42 5.63 32.51
CA GLN A 375 24.73 6.33 31.41
C GLN A 375 25.63 6.50 30.19
N LEU A 376 24.95 6.72 29.02
CA LEU A 376 25.59 7.24 27.81
C LEU A 376 25.23 8.72 27.68
N GLN A 377 26.23 9.60 27.52
CA GLN A 377 25.98 10.98 27.15
C GLN A 377 25.86 11.09 25.63
N LEU A 378 24.91 11.87 25.15
CA LEU A 378 24.55 11.92 23.75
C LEU A 378 24.51 13.35 23.21
N GLY A 379 24.93 13.50 21.95
CA GLY A 379 24.59 14.62 21.09
C GLY A 379 23.45 14.21 20.16
N ILE A 380 22.28 14.85 20.24
CA ILE A 380 21.09 14.46 19.47
C ILE A 380 20.88 15.40 18.29
N GLU A 381 20.65 14.86 17.10
CA GLU A 381 20.40 15.62 15.88
C GLU A 381 19.26 16.63 16.08
N GLY A 382 19.55 17.91 15.81
CA GLY A 382 18.58 19.01 15.95
C GLY A 382 18.35 19.47 17.40
N TRP A 383 19.15 19.00 18.37
CA TRP A 383 19.03 19.32 19.79
C TRP A 383 20.42 19.68 20.34
N THR A 384 20.91 20.88 20.03
CA THR A 384 22.31 21.28 20.30
C THR A 384 22.51 22.02 21.62
N ASP A 385 21.45 22.67 22.19
CA ASP A 385 21.57 23.59 23.33
C ASP A 385 20.73 23.14 24.54
N ILE A 386 20.78 21.84 24.86
CA ILE A 386 20.02 21.30 26.02
C ILE A 386 20.97 21.05 27.20
N GLU A 387 20.70 21.73 28.29
CA GLU A 387 21.31 21.43 29.58
C GLU A 387 20.27 20.87 30.58
N PRO A 388 20.53 19.73 31.27
CA PRO A 388 21.74 18.91 31.17
C PRO A 388 21.81 18.13 29.84
N ALA A 389 23.02 17.72 29.41
CA ALA A 389 23.24 16.94 28.19
C ALA A 389 22.34 15.70 28.15
N PRO A 390 21.74 15.37 27.00
CA PRO A 390 20.87 14.21 26.88
C PRO A 390 21.59 12.91 27.25
N VAL A 391 20.94 12.06 28.05
CA VAL A 391 21.51 10.77 28.50
C VAL A 391 20.54 9.62 28.28
N VAL A 392 21.13 8.44 28.01
CA VAL A 392 20.45 7.14 28.10
C VAL A 392 20.93 6.46 29.40
N PRO A 393 20.06 6.25 30.39
CA PRO A 393 20.45 5.64 31.66
C PRO A 393 20.60 4.12 31.50
N ARG A 394 21.37 3.51 32.42
CA ARG A 394 21.63 2.05 32.44
C ARG A 394 20.34 1.23 32.54
N GLU A 395 19.32 1.74 33.21
CA GLU A 395 18.04 1.06 33.31
C GLU A 395 17.39 0.78 31.95
N ASP A 396 17.59 1.65 30.99
CA ASP A 396 17.03 1.50 29.64
C ASP A 396 17.69 0.39 28.83
N ILE A 397 18.94 0.07 29.13
CA ILE A 397 19.71 -0.92 28.37
C ILE A 397 19.97 -2.22 29.13
N LYS A 398 19.21 -2.51 30.21
CA LYS A 398 19.28 -3.80 30.95
C LYS A 398 19.09 -5.04 30.07
N TRP A 399 18.50 -4.85 28.90
CA TRP A 399 18.31 -5.90 27.91
C TRP A 399 19.62 -6.30 27.18
N LEU A 400 20.65 -5.45 27.16
CA LEU A 400 21.93 -5.74 26.53
C LEU A 400 22.76 -6.71 27.37
N LYS A 401 23.46 -7.60 26.67
CA LYS A 401 24.50 -8.46 27.27
C LYS A 401 25.80 -7.68 27.36
N GLY A 402 26.49 -7.76 28.50
CA GLY A 402 27.75 -7.06 28.74
C GLY A 402 27.57 -5.68 29.40
N ASN A 403 28.70 -4.94 29.52
CA ASN A 403 28.69 -3.58 30.03
C ASN A 403 28.55 -2.54 28.93
N PHE A 404 28.39 -1.26 29.30
CA PHE A 404 28.36 -0.17 28.33
C PHE A 404 29.64 -0.13 27.47
N PHE A 405 30.80 -0.24 28.09
CA PHE A 405 32.10 -0.22 27.40
C PHE A 405 32.35 -1.42 26.48
N ASP A 406 31.55 -2.51 26.63
CA ASP A 406 31.64 -3.67 25.73
C ASP A 406 30.82 -3.45 24.45
N ASN A 407 29.86 -2.49 24.46
CA ASN A 407 28.89 -2.30 23.40
C ASN A 407 28.99 -0.93 22.73
N PHE A 408 29.59 0.07 23.37
CA PHE A 408 29.65 1.45 22.87
C PHE A 408 31.02 2.07 22.97
N GLU A 409 31.34 2.85 21.94
CA GLU A 409 32.52 3.71 21.92
C GLU A 409 32.10 5.17 21.70
N VAL A 410 32.95 6.11 22.12
CA VAL A 410 32.74 7.51 21.81
C VAL A 410 32.76 7.73 20.30
N GLY A 411 31.82 8.48 19.78
CA GLY A 411 31.62 8.71 18.36
C GLY A 411 30.64 7.75 17.69
N ASP A 412 30.20 6.66 18.33
CA ASP A 412 29.21 5.77 17.77
C ASP A 412 27.90 6.52 17.49
N VAL A 413 27.34 6.31 16.30
CA VAL A 413 26.05 6.87 15.93
C VAL A 413 24.94 5.86 16.24
N VAL A 414 23.96 6.29 17.01
CA VAL A 414 22.87 5.47 17.54
C VAL A 414 21.51 6.11 17.22
N HIS A 415 20.44 5.32 17.31
CA HIS A 415 19.08 5.87 17.34
C HIS A 415 18.59 5.96 18.78
N VAL A 416 17.91 7.06 19.09
CA VAL A 416 17.23 7.26 20.37
C VAL A 416 15.79 7.69 20.18
N ARG A 417 14.95 7.38 21.17
CA ARG A 417 13.54 7.78 21.23
C ARG A 417 13.28 8.51 22.53
N ALA A 418 12.59 9.66 22.43
CA ALA A 418 12.04 10.33 23.60
C ALA A 418 10.91 9.46 24.19
N MET A 419 11.04 9.10 25.45
CA MET A 419 9.99 8.45 26.22
C MET A 419 9.19 9.52 26.94
N THR A 420 7.88 9.44 26.81
CA THR A 420 6.92 10.38 27.39
C THR A 420 5.94 9.66 28.32
N ALA A 421 5.39 10.39 29.31
CA ALA A 421 4.34 9.87 30.18
C ALA A 421 3.00 9.82 29.42
N ASP A 422 2.25 8.72 29.60
CA ASP A 422 0.95 8.52 28.94
C ASP A 422 -0.12 9.55 29.39
N ALA A 423 0.03 10.10 30.60
CA ALA A 423 -0.98 10.98 31.19
C ALA A 423 -1.02 12.39 30.58
N ASP A 424 0.14 12.95 30.24
CA ASP A 424 0.29 14.36 29.86
C ASP A 424 1.32 14.60 28.76
N GLY A 425 1.97 13.54 28.23
CA GLY A 425 3.01 13.63 27.21
C GLY A 425 4.32 14.22 27.70
N SER A 426 4.51 14.42 29.01
CA SER A 426 5.74 14.98 29.57
C SER A 426 6.92 14.07 29.30
N PHE A 427 8.09 14.69 28.98
CA PHE A 427 9.33 13.95 28.73
C PHE A 427 9.81 13.24 29.99
N ILE A 428 10.15 11.94 29.86
CA ILE A 428 10.70 11.12 30.96
C ILE A 428 12.21 10.94 30.78
N ARG A 429 12.64 10.39 29.63
CA ARG A 429 14.05 10.06 29.32
C ARG A 429 14.25 9.73 27.86
N TRP A 430 15.48 9.71 27.43
CA TRP A 430 15.86 9.11 26.15
C TRP A 430 16.03 7.58 26.30
N SER A 431 15.63 6.85 25.28
CA SER A 431 15.71 5.40 25.22
C SER A 431 16.45 4.97 23.96
N LEU A 432 17.42 4.11 24.12
CA LEU A 432 18.21 3.57 23.01
C LEU A 432 17.33 2.71 22.10
N ARG A 433 17.52 2.85 20.80
CA ARG A 433 16.77 2.13 19.75
C ARG A 433 17.70 1.54 18.71
N GLN A 434 17.27 0.43 18.11
CA GLN A 434 17.87 -0.14 16.91
C GLN A 434 16.79 -0.74 16.02
N ILE A 435 17.03 -0.72 14.71
CA ILE A 435 16.11 -1.32 13.74
C ILE A 435 16.18 -2.85 13.91
N PRO A 436 15.04 -3.54 14.18
CA PRO A 436 15.03 -4.98 14.34
C PRO A 436 15.47 -5.71 13.05
N GLN A 437 16.25 -6.77 13.19
CA GLN A 437 16.55 -7.68 12.08
C GLN A 437 15.40 -8.62 11.79
N VAL A 438 14.65 -8.99 12.83
CA VAL A 438 13.40 -9.74 12.67
C VAL A 438 12.38 -8.84 12.01
N GLN A 439 11.60 -9.41 11.11
CA GLN A 439 10.57 -8.71 10.36
C GLN A 439 9.24 -9.43 10.51
N GLY A 440 8.18 -8.89 9.92
CA GLY A 440 6.88 -9.49 9.96
C GLY A 440 5.89 -8.77 9.08
N GLY A 441 4.66 -9.24 9.08
CA GLY A 441 3.53 -8.62 8.43
C GLY A 441 2.29 -8.68 9.31
N PHE A 442 1.40 -7.73 9.10
CA PHE A 442 0.08 -7.67 9.71
C PHE A 442 -0.95 -7.20 8.68
N VAL A 443 -2.12 -7.82 8.67
CA VAL A 443 -3.28 -7.43 7.84
C VAL A 443 -4.54 -7.57 8.68
N ALA A 444 -5.44 -6.59 8.59
CA ALA A 444 -6.78 -6.66 9.14
C ALA A 444 -7.82 -6.30 8.06
N MET A 445 -8.94 -7.02 8.06
CA MET A 445 -9.93 -6.94 7.00
C MET A 445 -11.34 -7.16 7.56
N ASP A 446 -12.33 -6.53 6.96
CA ASP A 446 -13.75 -6.79 7.19
C ASP A 446 -14.14 -8.16 6.63
N VAL A 447 -14.80 -8.99 7.43
CA VAL A 447 -15.10 -10.40 7.05
C VAL A 447 -16.16 -10.51 5.96
N GLU A 448 -17.06 -9.52 5.87
CA GLU A 448 -18.16 -9.54 4.91
C GLU A 448 -17.76 -8.97 3.56
N THR A 449 -17.01 -7.89 3.55
CA THR A 449 -16.75 -7.16 2.32
C THR A 449 -15.36 -7.44 1.73
N GLY A 450 -14.42 -7.98 2.51
CA GLY A 450 -13.03 -8.15 2.09
C GLY A 450 -12.23 -6.85 2.08
N ARG A 451 -12.79 -5.74 2.58
CA ARG A 451 -12.11 -4.45 2.67
C ARG A 451 -10.97 -4.53 3.67
N VAL A 452 -9.75 -4.35 3.21
CA VAL A 452 -8.58 -4.27 4.10
C VAL A 452 -8.58 -2.92 4.81
N ILE A 453 -8.70 -2.94 6.13
CA ILE A 453 -8.78 -1.72 6.96
C ILE A 453 -7.41 -1.24 7.43
N ALA A 454 -6.46 -2.17 7.60
CA ALA A 454 -5.09 -1.84 7.98
C ALA A 454 -4.11 -2.90 7.45
N MET A 455 -2.91 -2.47 7.07
CA MET A 455 -1.85 -3.36 6.60
C MET A 455 -0.47 -2.80 6.95
N GLN A 456 0.36 -3.62 7.58
CA GLN A 456 1.76 -3.30 7.88
C GLN A 456 2.67 -4.40 7.35
N GLY A 457 3.55 -4.06 6.40
CA GLY A 457 4.42 -5.03 5.69
C GLY A 457 5.83 -5.16 6.24
N GLY A 458 6.12 -4.61 7.42
CA GLY A 458 7.44 -4.65 8.05
C GLY A 458 7.57 -3.66 9.19
N PHE A 459 8.77 -3.50 9.72
CA PHE A 459 9.05 -2.56 10.80
C PHE A 459 8.86 -1.10 10.33
N SER A 460 9.47 -0.72 9.21
CA SER A 460 9.38 0.63 8.64
C SER A 460 9.42 0.57 7.11
N TYR A 461 8.46 1.24 6.47
CA TYR A 461 8.42 1.40 5.01
C TYR A 461 9.62 2.21 4.50
N GLN A 462 10.01 3.26 5.23
CA GLN A 462 11.14 4.12 4.87
C GLN A 462 12.47 3.38 4.91
N HIS A 463 12.58 2.35 5.75
CA HIS A 463 13.76 1.48 5.81
C HIS A 463 13.72 0.35 4.78
N SER A 464 12.55 -0.24 4.52
CA SER A 464 12.37 -1.35 3.58
C SER A 464 10.98 -1.30 2.96
N VAL A 465 10.93 -1.04 1.66
CA VAL A 465 9.67 -0.97 0.88
C VAL A 465 9.07 -2.35 0.61
N PHE A 466 9.80 -3.45 0.89
CA PHE A 466 9.32 -4.81 0.67
C PHE A 466 8.14 -5.12 1.58
N ASN A 467 6.95 -5.27 0.99
CA ASN A 467 5.71 -5.54 1.72
C ASN A 467 5.58 -7.02 2.05
N ARG A 468 5.92 -7.39 3.28
CA ARG A 468 5.91 -8.80 3.70
C ARG A 468 4.50 -9.37 3.89
N ALA A 469 3.49 -8.53 3.96
CA ALA A 469 2.10 -8.98 4.05
C ALA A 469 1.59 -9.56 2.72
N THR A 470 2.01 -8.99 1.58
CA THR A 470 1.52 -9.34 0.24
C THR A 470 2.57 -10.03 -0.63
N GLN A 471 3.87 -9.72 -0.45
CA GLN A 471 4.94 -10.19 -1.33
C GLN A 471 5.76 -11.35 -0.74
N ALA A 472 5.88 -11.47 0.60
CA ALA A 472 6.63 -12.55 1.22
C ALA A 472 5.82 -13.85 1.21
N LYS A 473 6.34 -14.86 0.51
CA LYS A 473 5.82 -16.23 0.57
C LYS A 473 6.49 -16.95 1.74
N ARG A 474 5.69 -17.41 2.70
CA ARG A 474 6.15 -18.07 3.93
C ARG A 474 5.30 -19.30 4.22
N GLN A 475 5.87 -20.28 4.90
CA GLN A 475 5.15 -21.46 5.35
C GLN A 475 4.16 -21.07 6.47
N PRO A 476 2.83 -21.27 6.30
CA PRO A 476 1.86 -20.93 7.33
C PRO A 476 1.91 -21.88 8.54
N GLY A 477 2.56 -23.04 8.41
CA GLY A 477 2.65 -24.05 9.46
C GLY A 477 1.26 -24.44 9.94
N SER A 478 1.10 -24.63 11.24
CA SER A 478 -0.17 -25.08 11.86
C SER A 478 -1.36 -24.15 11.64
N SER A 479 -1.18 -22.91 11.12
CA SER A 479 -2.32 -22.07 10.74
C SER A 479 -3.03 -22.57 9.48
N PHE A 480 -2.44 -23.52 8.75
CA PHE A 480 -3.08 -24.21 7.63
C PHE A 480 -4.07 -25.30 8.07
N LYS A 481 -3.94 -25.86 9.27
CA LYS A 481 -4.77 -27.00 9.76
C LYS A 481 -6.28 -26.81 9.64
N PRO A 482 -6.86 -25.59 9.85
CA PRO A 482 -8.30 -25.38 9.67
C PRO A 482 -8.84 -25.88 8.32
N PHE A 483 -8.07 -25.81 7.24
CA PHE A 483 -8.49 -26.31 5.92
C PHE A 483 -8.61 -27.84 5.88
N VAL A 484 -7.71 -28.55 6.56
CA VAL A 484 -7.80 -30.01 6.72
C VAL A 484 -9.04 -30.37 7.53
N TYR A 485 -9.31 -29.67 8.63
CA TYR A 485 -10.46 -29.89 9.47
C TYR A 485 -11.77 -29.52 8.77
N ALA A 486 -11.78 -28.41 7.97
CA ALA A 486 -12.92 -28.04 7.15
C ALA A 486 -13.27 -29.14 6.14
N ALA A 487 -12.27 -29.66 5.41
CA ALA A 487 -12.45 -30.78 4.48
C ALA A 487 -12.98 -32.02 5.16
N ALA A 488 -12.52 -32.32 6.38
CA ALA A 488 -13.02 -33.44 7.16
C ALA A 488 -14.48 -33.27 7.60
N LEU A 489 -14.81 -32.13 8.21
CA LEU A 489 -16.18 -31.83 8.66
C LEU A 489 -17.18 -31.88 7.50
N ASP A 490 -16.80 -31.38 6.34
CA ASP A 490 -17.63 -31.41 5.13
C ASP A 490 -17.72 -32.81 4.52
N SER A 491 -16.79 -33.72 4.86
CA SER A 491 -16.77 -35.11 4.49
C SER A 491 -17.56 -36.00 5.48
N GLY A 492 -18.27 -35.41 6.46
CA GLY A 492 -19.14 -36.13 7.42
C GLY A 492 -18.47 -36.43 8.77
N TYR A 493 -17.31 -35.87 9.05
CA TYR A 493 -16.76 -35.89 10.41
C TYR A 493 -17.49 -34.88 11.27
N THR A 494 -17.47 -35.05 12.59
CA THR A 494 -18.06 -34.10 13.55
C THR A 494 -17.01 -33.62 14.53
N PRO A 495 -17.24 -32.51 15.26
CA PRO A 495 -16.31 -32.04 16.29
C PRO A 495 -16.02 -33.09 17.38
N ALA A 496 -16.94 -34.08 17.59
CA ALA A 496 -16.81 -35.18 18.55
C ALA A 496 -16.09 -36.40 17.98
N THR A 497 -15.89 -36.50 16.66
CA THR A 497 -15.22 -37.64 16.01
C THR A 497 -13.83 -37.88 16.61
N ILE A 498 -13.55 -39.11 16.98
CA ILE A 498 -12.29 -39.53 17.59
C ILE A 498 -11.26 -39.84 16.51
N VAL A 499 -10.07 -39.21 16.61
CA VAL A 499 -8.88 -39.56 15.82
C VAL A 499 -7.74 -39.93 16.75
N VAL A 500 -6.97 -40.95 16.41
CA VAL A 500 -5.89 -41.44 17.29
C VAL A 500 -4.63 -40.59 17.13
N ASP A 501 -4.19 -39.97 18.21
CA ASP A 501 -2.90 -39.28 18.29
C ASP A 501 -1.80 -40.26 18.69
N ALA A 502 -1.25 -40.97 17.72
CA ALA A 502 -0.21 -42.00 17.87
C ALA A 502 0.86 -41.86 16.78
N PRO A 503 2.02 -42.50 16.93
CA PRO A 503 3.08 -42.48 15.91
C PRO A 503 2.54 -42.91 14.53
N ILE A 504 3.08 -42.24 13.50
CA ILE A 504 2.81 -42.55 12.09
C ILE A 504 4.11 -42.55 11.30
N GLU A 505 4.24 -43.46 10.37
CA GLU A 505 5.34 -43.52 9.42
C GLU A 505 4.80 -43.44 8.00
N VAL A 506 5.32 -42.54 7.22
CA VAL A 506 4.87 -42.29 5.83
C VAL A 506 6.04 -42.49 4.89
N ASN A 507 5.91 -43.36 3.91
CA ASN A 507 6.89 -43.51 2.84
C ASN A 507 6.78 -42.36 1.88
N THR A 508 7.86 -41.59 1.73
CA THR A 508 7.97 -40.47 0.79
C THR A 508 9.08 -40.71 -0.20
N PRO A 509 9.12 -40.00 -1.36
CA PRO A 509 10.22 -40.13 -2.32
C PRO A 509 11.60 -39.80 -1.72
N GLN A 510 11.62 -39.00 -0.61
CA GLN A 510 12.83 -38.61 0.12
C GLN A 510 13.21 -39.60 1.25
N GLY A 511 12.41 -40.64 1.46
CA GLY A 511 12.61 -41.63 2.51
C GLY A 511 11.46 -41.67 3.50
N LEU A 512 11.65 -42.44 4.59
CA LEU A 512 10.62 -42.64 5.60
C LEU A 512 10.46 -41.38 6.47
N TRP A 513 9.28 -40.76 6.39
CA TRP A 513 8.92 -39.59 7.20
C TRP A 513 8.24 -40.02 8.50
N ARG A 514 8.77 -39.53 9.64
CA ARG A 514 8.24 -39.81 10.99
C ARG A 514 7.89 -38.49 11.69
N PRO A 515 6.72 -37.93 11.41
CA PRO A 515 6.31 -36.68 12.05
C PRO A 515 6.06 -36.85 13.56
N LYS A 516 6.14 -35.73 14.29
CA LYS A 516 5.90 -35.69 15.74
C LYS A 516 4.99 -34.53 16.09
N ASN A 517 4.29 -34.63 17.23
CA ASN A 517 3.70 -33.45 17.87
C ASN A 517 4.80 -32.51 18.39
N SER A 518 4.52 -31.19 18.44
CA SER A 518 5.45 -30.22 19.01
C SER A 518 5.84 -30.49 20.46
N SER A 519 4.98 -31.19 21.22
CA SER A 519 5.21 -31.65 22.58
C SER A 519 6.11 -32.89 22.67
N ASN A 520 6.42 -33.56 21.55
CA ASN A 520 7.04 -34.89 21.49
C ASN A 520 6.28 -36.00 22.28
N LYS A 521 4.98 -35.78 22.54
CA LYS A 521 4.10 -36.74 23.25
C LYS A 521 3.00 -37.21 22.32
N PHE A 522 2.43 -38.36 22.66
CA PHE A 522 1.24 -38.97 22.03
C PHE A 522 0.11 -38.96 23.05
N TYR A 523 -1.12 -38.76 22.61
CA TYR A 523 -2.26 -38.54 23.49
C TYR A 523 -3.39 -39.55 23.30
N GLY A 524 -3.22 -40.48 22.36
CA GLY A 524 -4.21 -41.55 22.07
C GLY A 524 -5.47 -41.04 21.41
N PRO A 525 -6.57 -41.76 21.55
CA PRO A 525 -7.88 -41.40 21.00
C PRO A 525 -8.32 -40.02 21.51
N THR A 526 -8.53 -39.05 20.58
CA THR A 526 -8.83 -37.68 20.92
C THR A 526 -9.88 -37.11 19.98
N PRO A 527 -10.89 -36.34 20.46
CA PRO A 527 -11.88 -35.68 19.61
C PRO A 527 -11.24 -34.60 18.70
N LEU A 528 -11.82 -34.43 17.49
CA LEU A 528 -11.37 -33.43 16.54
C LEU A 528 -11.23 -32.04 17.17
N ARG A 529 -12.23 -31.64 17.98
CA ARG A 529 -12.19 -30.36 18.72
C ARG A 529 -10.89 -30.21 19.50
N THR A 530 -10.54 -31.16 20.33
CA THR A 530 -9.32 -31.10 21.17
C THR A 530 -8.05 -31.18 20.33
N GLY A 531 -8.11 -31.93 19.22
CA GLY A 531 -7.01 -32.00 18.24
C GLY A 531 -6.62 -30.63 17.68
N ILE A 532 -7.58 -29.84 17.22
CA ILE A 532 -7.31 -28.49 16.67
C ILE A 532 -6.99 -27.48 17.77
N GLU A 533 -7.67 -27.53 18.94
CA GLU A 533 -7.41 -26.64 20.08
C GLU A 533 -5.96 -26.75 20.57
N GLN A 534 -5.45 -27.99 20.64
CA GLN A 534 -4.08 -28.29 21.06
C GLN A 534 -3.08 -28.37 19.89
N SER A 535 -3.56 -28.11 18.65
CA SER A 535 -2.72 -28.11 17.44
C SER A 535 -1.95 -29.42 17.20
N ARG A 536 -2.61 -30.59 17.39
CA ARG A 536 -1.99 -31.93 17.25
C ARG A 536 -1.59 -32.22 15.81
N ASN A 537 -0.30 -32.51 15.56
CA ASN A 537 0.20 -32.78 14.21
C ASN A 537 -0.27 -34.13 13.69
N LEU A 538 -0.13 -35.17 14.53
CA LEU A 538 -0.39 -36.56 14.12
C LEU A 538 -1.86 -36.79 13.78
N MET A 539 -2.77 -36.18 14.54
CA MET A 539 -4.19 -36.19 14.22
C MET A 539 -4.49 -35.52 12.87
N THR A 540 -3.88 -34.37 12.62
CA THR A 540 -4.07 -33.64 11.36
C THR A 540 -3.57 -34.43 10.16
N ILE A 541 -2.42 -35.11 10.28
CA ILE A 541 -1.86 -35.94 9.21
C ILE A 541 -2.77 -37.15 8.92
N ARG A 542 -3.24 -37.85 9.96
CA ARG A 542 -4.20 -38.96 9.79
C ARG A 542 -5.48 -38.51 9.13
N LEU A 543 -6.03 -37.40 9.60
CA LEU A 543 -7.24 -36.82 9.05
C LEU A 543 -7.06 -36.45 7.54
N ALA A 544 -5.92 -35.86 7.18
CA ALA A 544 -5.60 -35.54 5.79
C ALA A 544 -5.36 -36.79 4.93
N GLU A 545 -4.81 -37.86 5.50
CA GLU A 545 -4.65 -39.14 4.82
C GLU A 545 -6.00 -39.82 4.57
N GLU A 546 -6.91 -39.80 5.56
CA GLU A 546 -8.24 -40.37 5.48
C GLU A 546 -9.18 -39.64 4.52
N VAL A 547 -9.20 -38.31 4.58
CA VAL A 547 -10.00 -37.43 3.70
C VAL A 547 -9.44 -37.41 2.28
N GLY A 548 -8.13 -37.53 2.15
CA GLY A 548 -7.39 -37.40 0.89
C GLY A 548 -6.85 -36.01 0.68
N MET A 549 -5.55 -35.93 0.36
CA MET A 549 -4.87 -34.61 0.15
C MET A 549 -5.36 -33.86 -1.08
N GLU A 550 -5.96 -34.54 -2.07
CA GLU A 550 -6.60 -33.89 -3.22
C GLU A 550 -7.80 -33.04 -2.80
N VAL A 551 -8.58 -33.55 -1.83
CA VAL A 551 -9.74 -32.81 -1.26
C VAL A 551 -9.25 -31.64 -0.46
N VAL A 552 -8.24 -31.82 0.39
CA VAL A 552 -7.62 -30.72 1.18
C VAL A 552 -7.03 -29.65 0.26
N ALA A 553 -6.34 -30.06 -0.80
CA ALA A 553 -5.77 -29.14 -1.79
C ALA A 553 -6.87 -28.33 -2.50
N SER A 554 -7.97 -28.99 -2.90
CA SER A 554 -9.11 -28.30 -3.50
C SER A 554 -9.73 -27.26 -2.55
N TYR A 555 -9.86 -27.56 -1.25
CA TYR A 555 -10.31 -26.55 -0.28
C TYR A 555 -9.35 -25.37 -0.21
N ALA A 556 -8.05 -25.61 -0.14
CA ALA A 556 -7.06 -24.54 -0.09
C ALA A 556 -7.06 -23.64 -1.34
N ASP A 557 -7.29 -24.24 -2.53
CA ASP A 557 -7.40 -23.54 -3.80
C ASP A 557 -8.72 -22.74 -3.89
N ASP A 558 -9.85 -23.34 -3.48
CA ASP A 558 -11.16 -22.69 -3.46
C ASP A 558 -11.19 -21.49 -2.50
N PHE A 559 -10.46 -21.56 -1.40
CA PHE A 559 -10.28 -20.45 -0.45
C PHE A 559 -9.20 -19.44 -0.87
N GLY A 560 -8.53 -19.66 -2.00
CA GLY A 560 -7.53 -18.77 -2.55
C GLY A 560 -6.21 -18.71 -1.77
N VAL A 561 -5.97 -19.71 -0.90
CA VAL A 561 -4.68 -19.82 -0.18
C VAL A 561 -3.54 -20.06 -1.17
N TYR A 562 -3.80 -20.93 -2.16
CA TYR A 562 -2.90 -21.22 -3.28
C TYR A 562 -3.65 -21.08 -4.61
N ASP A 563 -2.92 -20.86 -5.69
CA ASP A 563 -3.48 -20.95 -7.05
C ASP A 563 -3.68 -22.42 -7.44
N ARG A 564 -2.77 -23.27 -6.98
CA ARG A 564 -2.82 -24.73 -7.12
C ARG A 564 -1.91 -25.39 -6.08
N MET A 565 -2.50 -25.98 -5.04
CA MET A 565 -1.77 -26.68 -4.00
C MET A 565 -1.30 -28.06 -4.47
N ARG A 566 -0.09 -28.44 -4.12
CA ARG A 566 0.40 -29.81 -4.37
C ARG A 566 -0.11 -30.76 -3.28
N PRO A 567 -0.73 -31.92 -3.62
CA PRO A 567 -1.37 -32.82 -2.65
C PRO A 567 -0.35 -33.70 -1.89
N PHE A 568 0.74 -33.12 -1.40
CA PHE A 568 1.69 -33.82 -0.53
C PHE A 568 1.20 -33.80 0.91
N LEU A 569 1.31 -34.95 1.59
CA LEU A 569 0.81 -35.10 2.97
C LEU A 569 1.48 -34.11 3.95
N ALA A 570 2.75 -33.73 3.73
CA ALA A 570 3.42 -32.71 4.52
C ALA A 570 2.74 -31.34 4.47
N ASN A 571 2.04 -31.04 3.37
CA ASN A 571 1.32 -29.78 3.19
C ASN A 571 0.08 -29.68 4.10
N SER A 572 -0.41 -30.80 4.66
CA SER A 572 -1.46 -30.78 5.70
C SER A 572 -1.04 -30.03 6.96
N LEU A 573 0.27 -29.90 7.18
CA LEU A 573 0.86 -29.12 8.28
C LEU A 573 1.31 -27.71 7.84
N GLY A 574 0.97 -27.26 6.61
CA GLY A 574 1.34 -25.95 6.09
C GLY A 574 2.81 -25.83 5.67
N ALA A 575 3.34 -26.87 5.01
CA ALA A 575 4.71 -26.86 4.47
C ALA A 575 4.85 -26.05 3.17
N GLU A 576 3.78 -25.88 2.40
CA GLU A 576 3.76 -25.07 1.18
C GLU A 576 3.63 -23.58 1.53
N GLU A 577 4.36 -22.74 0.80
CA GLU A 577 4.44 -21.30 1.11
C GLU A 577 3.29 -20.51 0.50
N THR A 578 2.76 -19.55 1.27
CA THR A 578 1.73 -18.59 0.85
C THR A 578 1.99 -17.22 1.48
N THR A 579 1.16 -16.23 1.17
CA THR A 579 1.25 -14.88 1.75
C THR A 579 0.29 -14.73 2.94
N LEU A 580 0.61 -13.81 3.85
CA LEU A 580 -0.27 -13.45 4.96
C LEU A 580 -1.63 -12.94 4.43
N TYR A 581 -1.61 -12.14 3.39
CA TYR A 581 -2.78 -11.57 2.75
C TYR A 581 -3.79 -12.65 2.31
N ARG A 582 -3.31 -13.72 1.65
CA ARG A 582 -4.12 -14.86 1.23
C ARG A 582 -4.68 -15.64 2.43
N MET A 583 -3.88 -15.84 3.47
CA MET A 583 -4.33 -16.54 4.68
C MET A 583 -5.44 -15.79 5.41
N VAL A 584 -5.30 -14.45 5.57
CA VAL A 584 -6.32 -13.61 6.20
C VAL A 584 -7.61 -13.63 5.40
N SER A 585 -7.52 -13.52 4.07
CA SER A 585 -8.68 -13.64 3.16
C SER A 585 -9.42 -14.97 3.32
N ALA A 586 -8.67 -16.07 3.37
CA ALA A 586 -9.26 -17.39 3.54
C ALA A 586 -9.97 -17.56 4.90
N TYR A 587 -9.41 -16.99 5.97
CA TYR A 587 -10.04 -17.03 7.30
C TYR A 587 -11.30 -16.17 7.39
N ALA A 588 -11.42 -15.10 6.59
CA ALA A 588 -12.68 -14.37 6.49
C ALA A 588 -13.84 -15.25 6.03
N MET A 589 -13.57 -16.19 5.13
CA MET A 589 -14.58 -17.14 4.63
C MET A 589 -15.03 -18.16 5.69
N PHE A 590 -14.21 -18.45 6.72
CA PHE A 590 -14.66 -19.19 7.89
C PHE A 590 -15.59 -18.34 8.77
N ALA A 591 -15.24 -17.05 8.93
CA ALA A 591 -15.94 -16.12 9.82
C ALA A 591 -17.33 -15.73 9.31
N ASN A 592 -17.51 -15.62 7.98
CA ASN A 592 -18.76 -15.22 7.34
C ASN A 592 -19.69 -16.39 6.95
N GLY A 593 -19.47 -17.58 7.50
CA GLY A 593 -20.31 -18.73 7.22
C GLY A 593 -20.06 -19.43 5.87
N GLY A 594 -18.89 -19.24 5.25
CA GLY A 594 -18.46 -19.96 4.06
C GLY A 594 -18.75 -19.26 2.72
N GLU A 595 -18.96 -17.96 2.71
CA GLU A 595 -19.10 -17.20 1.48
C GLU A 595 -17.75 -16.68 0.97
N ARG A 596 -17.55 -16.73 -0.35
CA ARG A 596 -16.31 -16.24 -0.98
C ARG A 596 -16.13 -14.75 -0.76
N VAL A 597 -14.98 -14.35 -0.24
CA VAL A 597 -14.57 -12.96 -0.09
C VAL A 597 -13.30 -12.72 -0.90
N ARG A 598 -13.27 -11.63 -1.64
CA ARG A 598 -12.09 -11.14 -2.34
C ARG A 598 -11.52 -9.96 -1.56
N PRO A 599 -10.26 -10.05 -1.10
CA PRO A 599 -9.66 -8.95 -0.38
C PRO A 599 -9.38 -7.78 -1.32
N THR A 600 -9.62 -6.56 -0.86
CA THR A 600 -9.36 -5.35 -1.62
C THR A 600 -8.77 -4.24 -0.76
N LEU A 601 -7.89 -3.45 -1.37
CA LEU A 601 -7.36 -2.20 -0.83
C LEU A 601 -8.10 -0.98 -1.39
N VAL A 602 -8.95 -1.20 -2.42
CA VAL A 602 -9.62 -0.14 -3.17
C VAL A 602 -11.11 -0.43 -3.27
N ASP A 603 -11.93 0.52 -2.81
CA ASP A 603 -13.38 0.45 -2.96
C ASP A 603 -13.83 0.82 -4.37
N ARG A 604 -13.22 1.88 -4.91
CA ARG A 604 -13.64 2.45 -6.19
C ARG A 604 -12.50 3.22 -6.85
N VAL A 605 -12.42 3.11 -8.17
CA VAL A 605 -11.59 3.97 -9.02
C VAL A 605 -12.49 4.73 -9.97
N GLN A 606 -12.31 6.03 -10.06
CA GLN A 606 -12.96 6.91 -11.02
C GLN A 606 -11.91 7.52 -11.95
N ASP A 607 -12.24 7.65 -13.23
CA ASP A 607 -11.41 8.36 -14.17
C ASP A 607 -11.48 9.89 -13.94
N ARG A 608 -10.70 10.65 -14.71
CA ARG A 608 -10.65 12.12 -14.63
C ARG A 608 -12.01 12.81 -14.93
N PHE A 609 -12.98 12.10 -15.52
CA PHE A 609 -14.31 12.59 -15.80
C PHE A 609 -15.33 12.22 -14.72
N GLY A 610 -14.87 11.56 -13.64
CA GLY A 610 -15.73 11.08 -12.55
C GLY A 610 -16.49 9.79 -12.86
N ARG A 611 -16.23 9.13 -14.02
CA ARG A 611 -16.87 7.85 -14.35
C ARG A 611 -16.17 6.74 -13.56
N THR A 612 -16.95 5.88 -12.94
CA THR A 612 -16.44 4.72 -12.22
C THR A 612 -15.93 3.68 -13.22
N VAL A 613 -14.61 3.38 -13.14
CA VAL A 613 -13.91 2.37 -13.96
C VAL A 613 -13.66 1.07 -13.20
N TYR A 614 -13.66 1.14 -11.87
CA TYR A 614 -13.61 -0.02 -10.98
C TYR A 614 -14.47 0.22 -9.74
N ARG A 615 -15.20 -0.81 -9.32
CA ARG A 615 -15.98 -0.85 -8.08
C ARG A 615 -15.88 -2.24 -7.48
N HIS A 616 -15.48 -2.34 -6.21
CA HIS A 616 -15.34 -3.62 -5.52
C HIS A 616 -16.69 -4.22 -5.11
N ASP A 617 -17.58 -3.40 -4.57
CA ASP A 617 -18.92 -3.86 -4.14
C ASP A 617 -19.84 -4.06 -5.35
N GLU A 618 -20.02 -5.31 -5.76
CA GLU A 618 -20.88 -5.73 -6.88
C GLU A 618 -22.25 -6.22 -6.42
N ARG A 619 -22.61 -6.04 -5.11
CA ARG A 619 -23.92 -6.44 -4.61
C ARG A 619 -25.02 -5.63 -5.28
N ASP A 620 -26.11 -6.32 -5.62
CA ASP A 620 -27.26 -5.69 -6.24
C ASP A 620 -28.17 -5.08 -5.19
N CYS A 621 -28.52 -3.82 -5.39
CA CYS A 621 -29.55 -3.16 -4.63
C CYS A 621 -30.88 -3.25 -5.36
N VAL A 622 -31.74 -4.20 -4.98
CA VAL A 622 -33.05 -4.39 -5.58
C VAL A 622 -33.97 -3.23 -5.16
N GLU A 623 -34.50 -2.52 -6.15
CA GLU A 623 -35.44 -1.41 -5.97
C GLU A 623 -34.90 -0.12 -5.30
N CYS A 624 -33.59 0.04 -5.15
CA CYS A 624 -32.98 1.24 -4.54
C CYS A 624 -33.41 2.55 -5.21
N THR A 625 -33.58 2.55 -6.53
CA THR A 625 -33.97 3.73 -7.31
C THR A 625 -35.49 3.95 -7.32
N ARG A 626 -36.25 2.87 -7.13
CA ARG A 626 -37.71 2.92 -7.19
C ARG A 626 -38.36 3.35 -5.89
N LEU A 627 -37.73 2.98 -4.78
CA LEU A 627 -38.27 3.16 -3.41
C LEU A 627 -38.01 4.52 -2.79
N ALA A 628 -36.95 5.22 -3.18
CA ALA A 628 -36.68 6.57 -2.70
C ALA A 628 -37.81 7.58 -2.96
N SER A 629 -38.73 7.26 -3.89
CA SER A 629 -39.85 8.09 -4.27
C SER A 629 -41.21 7.65 -3.72
N LEU A 630 -41.32 6.45 -3.10
CA LEU A 630 -42.64 5.86 -2.85
C LEU A 630 -43.00 5.58 -1.39
N ASP A 631 -42.05 5.33 -0.49
CA ASP A 631 -42.34 5.06 0.93
C ASP A 631 -41.12 5.32 1.82
N PRO A 632 -41.14 6.34 2.71
CA PRO A 632 -40.01 6.64 3.59
C PRO A 632 -39.73 5.57 4.65
N GLY A 633 -40.56 4.56 4.84
CA GLY A 633 -40.37 3.47 5.78
C GLY A 633 -39.79 2.18 5.22
N PHE A 634 -39.50 2.11 3.92
CA PHE A 634 -39.02 0.89 3.29
C PHE A 634 -37.49 0.88 3.16
N SER A 635 -36.87 -0.13 3.74
CA SER A 635 -35.41 -0.32 3.57
C SER A 635 -35.10 -1.03 2.25
N PRO A 636 -34.12 -0.56 1.47
CA PRO A 636 -33.71 -1.24 0.24
C PRO A 636 -33.15 -2.63 0.57
N LYS A 637 -33.44 -3.62 -0.28
CA LYS A 637 -32.94 -4.97 -0.16
C LYS A 637 -31.62 -5.11 -0.93
N ILE A 638 -30.52 -5.28 -0.19
CA ILE A 638 -29.23 -5.62 -0.76
C ILE A 638 -29.14 -7.15 -0.86
N VAL A 639 -28.91 -7.67 -2.07
CA VAL A 639 -28.79 -9.10 -2.32
C VAL A 639 -27.30 -9.41 -2.52
N SER A 640 -26.78 -10.34 -1.69
CA SER A 640 -25.45 -10.89 -1.91
C SER A 640 -25.49 -11.85 -3.11
N ASN A 641 -24.56 -11.66 -4.03
CA ASN A 641 -24.29 -12.53 -5.18
C ASN A 641 -23.01 -13.36 -5.00
N ARG A 642 -22.51 -13.45 -3.74
CA ARG A 642 -21.28 -14.15 -3.43
C ARG A 642 -21.45 -15.66 -3.58
N GLU A 643 -20.42 -16.29 -4.11
CA GLU A 643 -20.32 -17.75 -4.23
C GLU A 643 -20.11 -18.39 -2.86
N ARG A 644 -20.83 -19.46 -2.56
CA ARG A 644 -20.61 -20.25 -1.36
C ARG A 644 -19.50 -21.27 -1.60
N VAL A 645 -18.45 -21.22 -0.77
CA VAL A 645 -17.28 -22.13 -0.83
C VAL A 645 -17.26 -23.16 0.29
N MET A 646 -18.14 -23.02 1.29
CA MET A 646 -18.28 -23.98 2.38
C MET A 646 -19.71 -23.98 2.91
N ASP A 647 -20.16 -25.11 3.38
CA ASP A 647 -21.44 -25.25 4.09
C ASP A 647 -21.46 -24.43 5.38
N PRO A 648 -22.55 -23.71 5.72
CA PRO A 648 -22.61 -22.83 6.92
C PRO A 648 -22.42 -23.58 8.23
N VAL A 649 -22.94 -24.82 8.34
CA VAL A 649 -22.77 -25.67 9.55
C VAL A 649 -21.31 -26.07 9.71
N THR A 650 -20.64 -26.47 8.62
CA THR A 650 -19.20 -26.74 8.61
C THR A 650 -18.39 -25.52 9.06
N ALA A 651 -18.71 -24.33 8.52
CA ALA A 651 -18.05 -23.07 8.90
C ALA A 651 -18.24 -22.75 10.39
N TYR A 652 -19.47 -22.94 10.91
CA TYR A 652 -19.77 -22.70 12.32
C TYR A 652 -19.10 -23.72 13.25
N GLN A 653 -19.13 -25.02 12.89
CA GLN A 653 -18.42 -26.06 13.65
C GLN A 653 -16.92 -25.75 13.74
N LEU A 654 -16.29 -25.40 12.62
CA LEU A 654 -14.88 -25.02 12.59
C LEU A 654 -14.61 -23.75 13.42
N THR A 655 -15.44 -22.72 13.29
CA THR A 655 -15.36 -21.47 14.07
C THR A 655 -15.47 -21.75 15.57
N SER A 656 -16.43 -22.59 15.98
CA SER A 656 -16.59 -23.03 17.37
C SER A 656 -15.36 -23.76 17.91
N MET A 657 -14.75 -24.65 17.11
CA MET A 657 -13.50 -25.32 17.47
C MET A 657 -12.32 -24.34 17.53
N MET A 658 -12.20 -23.40 16.59
CA MET A 658 -11.15 -22.36 16.61
C MET A 658 -11.34 -21.35 17.74
N LYS A 659 -12.57 -21.10 18.19
CA LYS A 659 -12.81 -20.33 19.42
C LYS A 659 -12.18 -21.04 20.62
N GLY A 660 -12.29 -22.38 20.68
CA GLY A 660 -11.61 -23.20 21.70
C GLY A 660 -10.07 -23.07 21.68
N VAL A 661 -9.43 -22.80 20.53
CA VAL A 661 -7.99 -22.50 20.45
C VAL A 661 -7.63 -21.26 21.28
N VAL A 662 -8.51 -20.25 21.28
CA VAL A 662 -8.32 -19.00 22.02
C VAL A 662 -8.73 -19.16 23.48
N ASP A 663 -9.86 -19.79 23.75
CA ASP A 663 -10.39 -19.88 25.11
C ASP A 663 -9.50 -20.74 26.04
N ARG A 664 -8.96 -21.87 25.53
CA ARG A 664 -8.25 -22.88 26.33
C ARG A 664 -7.12 -23.62 25.62
N GLY A 665 -6.87 -23.25 24.36
CA GLY A 665 -5.84 -23.90 23.54
C GLY A 665 -4.53 -23.10 23.45
N THR A 666 -3.90 -23.16 22.27
CA THR A 666 -2.55 -22.61 22.02
C THR A 666 -2.53 -21.08 21.99
N ALA A 667 -3.67 -20.38 21.97
CA ALA A 667 -3.80 -18.92 21.94
C ALA A 667 -4.51 -18.36 23.19
N GLN A 668 -4.58 -19.07 24.32
CA GLN A 668 -5.25 -18.64 25.56
C GLN A 668 -4.71 -17.34 26.18
N SER A 669 -3.58 -16.84 25.69
CA SER A 669 -3.05 -15.52 26.09
C SER A 669 -3.84 -14.35 25.51
N ILE A 670 -4.64 -14.56 24.46
CA ILE A 670 -5.53 -13.56 23.86
C ILE A 670 -6.79 -13.47 24.71
N ARG A 671 -7.04 -12.28 25.30
CA ARG A 671 -8.24 -12.03 26.10
C ARG A 671 -8.87 -10.73 25.63
N LEU A 672 -10.01 -10.84 24.98
CA LEU A 672 -10.76 -9.73 24.42
C LEU A 672 -12.22 -9.80 24.89
N PRO A 673 -12.95 -8.66 24.90
CA PRO A 673 -14.32 -8.60 25.44
C PRO A 673 -15.38 -9.26 24.56
N VAL A 674 -15.01 -9.70 23.34
CA VAL A 674 -15.90 -10.39 22.40
C VAL A 674 -15.34 -11.77 22.06
N PRO A 675 -16.19 -12.72 21.60
CA PRO A 675 -15.72 -14.02 21.12
C PRO A 675 -14.71 -13.90 19.99
N ILE A 676 -13.59 -14.62 20.10
CA ILE A 676 -12.54 -14.70 19.08
C ILE A 676 -12.31 -16.15 18.72
N ALA A 677 -12.25 -16.43 17.43
CA ALA A 677 -11.77 -17.68 16.87
C ALA A 677 -10.46 -17.46 16.14
N GLY A 678 -9.57 -18.46 16.11
CA GLY A 678 -8.29 -18.31 15.41
C GLY A 678 -7.38 -19.49 15.56
N LYS A 679 -6.21 -19.42 14.89
CA LYS A 679 -5.24 -20.51 14.89
C LYS A 679 -3.81 -19.96 14.93
N THR A 680 -3.02 -20.57 15.81
CA THR A 680 -1.57 -20.37 15.86
C THR A 680 -0.86 -21.17 14.76
N GLY A 681 0.16 -20.59 14.15
CA GLY A 681 1.08 -21.25 13.24
C GLY A 681 2.51 -21.19 13.77
N THR A 682 3.23 -22.28 13.66
CA THR A 682 4.65 -22.36 13.97
C THR A 682 5.29 -23.29 12.96
N THR A 683 6.32 -22.82 12.28
CA THR A 683 7.08 -23.64 11.33
C THR A 683 8.10 -24.51 12.03
N ASN A 684 8.66 -25.47 11.31
CA ASN A 684 9.77 -26.29 11.81
C ASN A 684 10.92 -25.39 12.28
N ASP A 685 11.56 -25.78 13.37
CA ASP A 685 12.63 -25.03 14.04
C ASP A 685 12.21 -23.61 14.48
N THR A 686 10.90 -23.33 14.53
CA THR A 686 10.36 -22.00 14.89
C THR A 686 10.99 -20.87 14.05
N LYS A 687 11.09 -21.07 12.72
CA LYS A 687 11.60 -20.02 11.82
C LYS A 687 10.61 -18.88 11.64
N ASP A 688 9.32 -19.22 11.62
CA ASP A 688 8.21 -18.28 11.55
C ASP A 688 7.16 -18.62 12.60
N VAL A 689 6.56 -17.58 13.17
CA VAL A 689 5.39 -17.69 14.04
C VAL A 689 4.24 -16.92 13.42
N TRP A 690 3.04 -17.51 13.46
CA TRP A 690 1.83 -16.99 12.89
C TRP A 690 0.68 -16.97 13.90
N PHE A 691 -0.21 -16.04 13.74
CA PHE A 691 -1.56 -16.10 14.28
C PHE A 691 -2.52 -15.47 13.29
N VAL A 692 -3.59 -16.20 12.93
CA VAL A 692 -4.70 -15.66 12.15
C VAL A 692 -5.96 -15.93 12.94
N GLY A 693 -6.76 -14.90 13.18
CA GLY A 693 -7.98 -14.99 13.98
C GLY A 693 -9.01 -13.94 13.59
N PHE A 694 -10.21 -14.09 14.10
CA PHE A 694 -11.34 -13.22 13.77
C PHE A 694 -12.34 -13.10 14.90
N SER A 695 -13.04 -11.98 14.92
CA SER A 695 -14.35 -11.77 15.59
C SER A 695 -15.47 -12.03 14.58
N SER A 696 -16.70 -11.70 14.93
CA SER A 696 -17.83 -11.84 14.00
C SER A 696 -17.76 -10.89 12.80
N ASN A 697 -16.94 -9.84 12.83
CA ASN A 697 -16.90 -8.80 11.81
C ASN A 697 -15.49 -8.46 11.29
N ILE A 698 -14.44 -8.72 12.05
CA ILE A 698 -13.05 -8.41 11.66
C ILE A 698 -12.19 -9.67 11.70
N VAL A 699 -11.45 -9.92 10.63
CA VAL A 699 -10.38 -10.91 10.57
C VAL A 699 -9.03 -10.19 10.55
N ALA A 700 -8.07 -10.68 11.31
CA ALA A 700 -6.71 -10.16 11.26
C ALA A 700 -5.67 -11.28 11.38
N GLY A 701 -4.52 -11.03 10.81
CA GLY A 701 -3.41 -11.98 10.83
C GLY A 701 -2.07 -11.30 10.99
N CYS A 702 -1.15 -12.02 11.60
CA CYS A 702 0.24 -11.63 11.78
C CYS A 702 1.16 -12.82 11.52
N TYR A 703 2.31 -12.55 10.91
CA TYR A 703 3.46 -13.44 11.01
C TYR A 703 4.72 -12.65 11.38
N ILE A 704 5.66 -13.32 12.05
CA ILE A 704 6.97 -12.77 12.42
C ILE A 704 8.04 -13.83 12.13
N GLY A 705 9.13 -13.41 11.46
CA GLY A 705 10.26 -14.23 11.06
C GLY A 705 11.39 -13.37 10.48
N TYR A 706 12.54 -13.98 10.21
CA TYR A 706 13.61 -13.31 9.49
C TYR A 706 13.42 -13.41 7.98
N ASP A 707 13.80 -12.38 7.22
CA ASP A 707 13.73 -12.39 5.75
C ASP A 707 14.52 -13.58 5.17
N GLN A 708 15.70 -13.85 5.71
CA GLN A 708 16.41 -15.10 5.49
C GLN A 708 16.03 -16.09 6.61
N PRO A 709 15.28 -17.18 6.33
CA PRO A 709 14.71 -18.03 7.35
C PRO A 709 15.75 -18.66 8.27
N ARG A 710 15.70 -18.32 9.54
CA ARG A 710 16.51 -18.91 10.61
C ARG A 710 15.67 -19.03 11.90
N PRO A 711 16.02 -19.93 12.82
CA PRO A 711 15.28 -20.10 14.06
C PRO A 711 15.15 -18.82 14.89
N LEU A 712 13.94 -18.56 15.40
CA LEU A 712 13.65 -17.46 16.32
C LEU A 712 14.04 -17.78 17.77
N GLY A 713 14.31 -19.05 18.08
CA GLY A 713 14.66 -19.52 19.43
C GLY A 713 13.49 -20.15 20.19
N GLY A 714 13.81 -20.99 21.17
CA GLY A 714 12.83 -21.84 21.87
C GLY A 714 11.89 -21.11 22.83
N SER A 715 12.13 -19.83 23.14
CA SER A 715 11.29 -19.01 24.02
C SER A 715 10.12 -18.32 23.29
N VAL A 716 10.08 -18.38 21.97
CA VAL A 716 9.08 -17.70 21.15
C VAL A 716 7.81 -18.54 21.05
N SER A 717 6.67 -17.94 21.36
CA SER A 717 5.33 -18.55 21.27
C SER A 717 4.47 -17.78 20.31
N SER A 718 3.90 -18.47 19.31
CA SER A 718 2.99 -17.87 18.32
C SER A 718 1.82 -17.13 18.98
N GLY A 719 1.23 -17.73 20.04
CA GLY A 719 0.11 -17.13 20.78
C GLY A 719 0.47 -15.84 21.52
N ARG A 720 1.71 -15.70 22.02
CA ARG A 720 2.16 -14.48 22.72
C ARG A 720 2.75 -13.45 21.77
N THR A 721 3.44 -13.87 20.72
CA THR A 721 4.11 -12.97 19.77
C THR A 721 3.11 -12.45 18.76
N CYS A 722 2.72 -13.22 17.75
CA CYS A 722 1.72 -12.80 16.77
C CYS A 722 0.32 -12.65 17.36
N GLY A 723 -0.07 -13.52 18.30
CA GLY A 723 -1.33 -13.37 19.06
C GLY A 723 -1.35 -12.10 19.90
N GLY A 724 -0.20 -11.61 20.38
CA GLY A 724 -0.07 -10.32 21.06
C GLY A 724 -0.29 -9.13 20.12
N VAL A 725 0.28 -9.15 18.90
CA VAL A 725 0.00 -8.14 17.85
C VAL A 725 -1.49 -8.10 17.52
N PHE A 726 -2.09 -9.27 17.30
CA PHE A 726 -3.52 -9.42 17.05
C PHE A 726 -4.36 -8.84 18.18
N ALA A 727 -4.06 -9.19 19.44
CA ALA A 727 -4.82 -8.73 20.59
C ALA A 727 -4.74 -7.20 20.80
N GLU A 728 -3.56 -6.60 20.61
CA GLU A 728 -3.36 -5.16 20.71
C GLU A 728 -4.17 -4.42 19.65
N PHE A 729 -4.11 -4.86 18.38
CA PHE A 729 -4.91 -4.27 17.30
C PHE A 729 -6.42 -4.46 17.56
N MET A 730 -6.85 -5.69 17.85
CA MET A 730 -8.27 -6.00 18.02
C MET A 730 -8.90 -5.30 19.24
N SER A 731 -8.13 -4.98 20.28
CA SER A 731 -8.64 -4.23 21.41
C SER A 731 -9.15 -2.83 21.02
N GLU A 732 -8.50 -2.18 20.06
CA GLU A 732 -8.95 -0.90 19.50
C GLU A 732 -10.01 -1.09 18.41
N ALA A 733 -9.85 -2.09 17.55
CA ALA A 733 -10.82 -2.40 16.49
C ALA A 733 -12.21 -2.72 17.07
N ILE A 734 -12.31 -3.46 18.18
CA ILE A 734 -13.57 -3.78 18.85
C ILE A 734 -14.23 -2.52 19.41
N LYS A 735 -13.48 -1.53 19.90
CA LYS A 735 -14.05 -0.26 20.37
C LYS A 735 -14.72 0.51 19.22
N LYS A 736 -14.13 0.44 18.02
CA LYS A 736 -14.62 1.17 16.84
C LYS A 736 -15.72 0.42 16.10
N TYR A 737 -15.52 -0.86 15.85
CA TYR A 737 -16.38 -1.68 14.99
C TYR A 737 -17.32 -2.60 15.77
N GLY A 738 -17.14 -2.71 17.08
CA GLY A 738 -17.90 -3.65 17.91
C GLY A 738 -17.46 -5.10 17.67
N GLY A 739 -18.38 -5.99 17.77
CA GLY A 739 -18.28 -7.44 17.64
C GLY A 739 -19.35 -8.12 18.48
N GLY A 740 -19.72 -9.33 18.15
CA GLY A 740 -20.78 -10.07 18.81
C GLY A 740 -20.51 -11.58 18.79
N ALA A 741 -21.55 -12.34 19.14
CA ALA A 741 -21.52 -13.77 18.96
C ALA A 741 -21.42 -14.13 17.47
N PHE A 742 -20.79 -15.26 17.16
CA PHE A 742 -20.81 -15.80 15.82
C PHE A 742 -22.22 -16.26 15.46
N GLU A 743 -22.63 -16.01 14.23
CA GLU A 743 -23.95 -16.37 13.73
C GLU A 743 -24.11 -17.90 13.71
N VAL A 744 -25.21 -18.36 14.25
CA VAL A 744 -25.54 -19.79 14.32
C VAL A 744 -26.44 -20.12 13.14
N PRO A 745 -26.06 -21.08 12.27
CA PRO A 745 -26.92 -21.55 11.20
C PRO A 745 -28.20 -22.24 11.73
N ASP A 746 -29.31 -22.07 11.04
CA ASP A 746 -30.62 -22.68 11.43
C ASP A 746 -30.55 -24.19 11.52
N GLN A 747 -29.65 -24.83 10.75
CA GLN A 747 -29.48 -26.30 10.71
C GLN A 747 -28.65 -26.87 11.87
N CYS A 748 -28.25 -26.03 12.85
CA CYS A 748 -27.49 -26.46 14.01
C CYS A 748 -28.37 -26.98 15.12
N GLU A 749 -28.19 -28.25 15.48
CA GLU A 749 -28.71 -28.88 16.71
C GLU A 749 -27.62 -28.92 17.78
N PHE A 750 -27.76 -28.19 18.88
CA PHE A 750 -26.74 -28.16 19.93
C PHE A 750 -26.86 -29.36 20.86
N LYS A 751 -25.75 -30.12 21.00
CA LYS A 751 -25.60 -31.22 21.95
C LYS A 751 -24.37 -31.03 22.81
N LYS A 752 -24.46 -31.25 24.10
CA LYS A 752 -23.31 -31.18 25.02
C LYS A 752 -22.45 -32.43 24.91
N ILE A 753 -21.15 -32.24 24.81
CA ILE A 753 -20.17 -33.33 24.78
C ILE A 753 -19.07 -33.09 25.82
N ASP A 754 -18.45 -34.16 26.27
CA ASP A 754 -17.18 -34.13 26.95
C ASP A 754 -16.05 -33.90 25.92
N ARG A 755 -15.29 -32.82 26.05
CA ARG A 755 -14.27 -32.41 25.06
C ARG A 755 -13.06 -33.33 24.97
N PHE A 756 -12.86 -34.26 25.92
CA PHE A 756 -11.77 -35.21 25.92
C PHE A 756 -12.17 -36.59 25.37
N SER A 757 -13.36 -37.06 25.67
CA SER A 757 -13.85 -38.32 25.16
C SER A 757 -14.76 -38.21 23.94
N GLY A 758 -15.28 -37.03 23.63
CA GLY A 758 -16.29 -36.82 22.59
C GLY A 758 -17.68 -37.37 22.96
N ALA A 759 -17.84 -37.95 24.14
CA ALA A 759 -19.09 -38.59 24.56
C ALA A 759 -20.18 -37.54 24.79
N ARG A 760 -21.43 -37.87 24.38
CA ARG A 760 -22.60 -37.05 24.65
C ARG A 760 -22.88 -36.97 26.14
N LEU A 761 -23.20 -35.78 26.59
CA LEU A 761 -23.57 -35.48 27.97
C LEU A 761 -25.05 -35.06 28.05
N SER A 762 -25.60 -35.10 29.29
CA SER A 762 -26.96 -34.62 29.53
C SER A 762 -27.06 -33.10 29.28
N ALA A 763 -28.26 -32.59 29.04
CA ALA A 763 -28.48 -31.15 28.82
C ALA A 763 -28.10 -30.30 30.06
N GLU A 764 -28.16 -30.85 31.25
CA GLU A 764 -27.82 -30.21 32.51
C GLU A 764 -26.33 -30.27 32.84
N ALA A 765 -25.53 -31.06 32.11
CA ALA A 765 -24.10 -31.17 32.35
C ALA A 765 -23.41 -29.79 32.29
N SER A 766 -22.50 -29.56 33.21
CA SER A 766 -21.73 -28.35 33.33
C SER A 766 -20.31 -28.63 33.83
N GLY A 767 -19.38 -27.71 33.61
CA GLY A 767 -17.96 -27.82 34.02
C GLY A 767 -17.01 -27.57 32.88
N ASP A 768 -15.69 -27.51 33.18
CA ASP A 768 -14.63 -27.12 32.25
C ASP A 768 -14.44 -28.08 31.07
N ASN A 769 -14.93 -29.32 31.22
CA ASN A 769 -14.83 -30.32 30.18
C ASN A 769 -16.07 -30.39 29.25
N VAL A 770 -17.14 -29.65 29.60
CA VAL A 770 -18.40 -29.66 28.88
C VAL A 770 -18.38 -28.60 27.78
N VAL A 771 -18.66 -28.99 26.54
CA VAL A 771 -18.78 -28.09 25.39
C VAL A 771 -20.09 -28.35 24.67
N ALA A 772 -20.85 -27.31 24.36
CA ALA A 772 -22.00 -27.38 23.46
C ALA A 772 -21.50 -27.29 22.01
N GLU A 773 -21.80 -28.35 21.24
CA GLU A 773 -21.43 -28.46 19.81
C GLU A 773 -22.65 -28.39 18.92
N CYS A 774 -22.47 -27.78 17.76
CA CYS A 774 -23.44 -27.83 16.69
C CYS A 774 -23.27 -29.15 15.92
N PHE A 775 -24.35 -29.90 15.77
CA PHE A 775 -24.47 -31.09 14.91
C PHE A 775 -25.51 -30.80 13.84
N ARG A 776 -25.38 -31.43 12.69
CA ARG A 776 -26.45 -31.46 11.69
C ARG A 776 -27.60 -32.34 12.18
N GLU A 777 -28.81 -32.11 11.67
CA GLU A 777 -29.96 -32.93 11.95
C GLU A 777 -29.67 -34.44 11.65
N GLY A 778 -29.87 -35.30 12.62
CA GLY A 778 -29.57 -36.71 12.50
C GLY A 778 -28.14 -37.16 12.81
N GLU A 779 -27.23 -36.22 13.07
CA GLU A 779 -25.89 -36.50 13.58
C GLU A 779 -25.90 -36.58 15.10
N ASP A 780 -25.50 -37.69 15.64
CA ASP A 780 -25.34 -37.87 17.09
C ASP A 780 -23.89 -38.18 17.48
N PRO A 781 -23.33 -37.51 18.51
CA PRO A 781 -22.09 -37.94 19.11
C PRO A 781 -22.27 -39.35 19.70
N ILE A 782 -21.23 -40.17 19.56
CA ILE A 782 -21.28 -41.58 20.03
C ILE A 782 -21.56 -41.61 21.54
N PHE A 783 -22.56 -42.41 21.93
CA PHE A 783 -22.91 -42.63 23.33
C PHE A 783 -22.00 -43.67 23.94
N GLY A 784 -21.45 -43.40 25.11
CA GLY A 784 -20.97 -44.45 26.02
C GLY A 784 -19.61 -45.07 25.74
N ILE A 785 -18.66 -44.32 25.14
CA ILE A 785 -17.26 -44.78 25.11
C ILE A 785 -16.65 -44.48 26.48
N THR A 786 -16.47 -45.51 27.30
CA THR A 786 -15.65 -45.45 28.51
C THR A 786 -14.23 -45.89 28.18
N PHE A 787 -13.25 -45.06 28.53
CA PHE A 787 -11.84 -45.41 28.44
C PHE A 787 -11.41 -46.03 29.75
N ASP A 788 -11.10 -47.35 29.72
CA ASP A 788 -10.46 -48.03 30.83
C ASP A 788 -9.08 -48.48 30.37
N GLY A 789 -8.03 -48.01 31.07
CA GLY A 789 -6.66 -48.44 30.81
C GLY A 789 -6.06 -48.05 29.45
N GLY A 790 -6.60 -47.04 28.76
CA GLY A 790 -6.07 -46.58 27.47
C GLY A 790 -6.63 -47.33 26.24
N PHE A 791 -7.62 -48.19 26.42
CA PHE A 791 -8.29 -48.88 25.33
C PHE A 791 -9.76 -48.48 25.25
N ALA A 792 -10.26 -48.27 24.02
CA ALA A 792 -11.68 -48.13 23.80
C ALA A 792 -12.32 -49.49 23.82
N MET A 793 -13.10 -49.80 24.86
CA MET A 793 -13.94 -51.01 24.98
C MET A 793 -15.40 -50.57 24.84
N GLY A 794 -15.95 -50.64 23.66
CA GLY A 794 -17.36 -50.38 23.41
C GLY A 794 -17.86 -51.25 22.29
N ALA A 795 -18.97 -51.95 22.55
CA ALA A 795 -19.55 -52.90 21.62
C ALA A 795 -20.32 -52.27 20.45
N ASP A 796 -20.54 -50.92 20.50
CA ASP A 796 -21.38 -50.24 19.54
C ASP A 796 -20.68 -48.98 19.00
N LEU A 797 -19.43 -49.09 18.55
CA LEU A 797 -18.87 -48.11 17.62
C LEU A 797 -19.63 -48.28 16.29
N PRO A 798 -20.14 -47.19 15.66
CA PRO A 798 -20.66 -47.32 14.33
C PRO A 798 -19.52 -47.78 13.42
N LEU A 799 -19.43 -49.12 13.25
CA LEU A 799 -18.68 -49.72 12.19
C LEU A 799 -19.40 -49.30 10.91
N PHE A 800 -18.76 -48.43 10.14
CA PHE A 800 -19.20 -48.23 8.76
C PHE A 800 -19.17 -49.62 8.12
N GLU A 801 -20.33 -50.15 7.69
CA GLU A 801 -20.40 -51.43 7.01
C GLU A 801 -19.41 -51.43 5.84
N GLU A 802 -18.52 -52.38 5.81
CA GLU A 802 -17.66 -52.70 4.69
C GLU A 802 -18.53 -53.02 3.46
N VAL A 803 -18.77 -52.03 2.65
CA VAL A 803 -19.18 -52.24 1.27
C VAL A 803 -17.91 -52.40 0.45
N GLY A 804 -17.67 -53.55 -0.02
CA GLY A 804 -16.48 -54.10 -0.64
C GLY A 804 -15.64 -53.13 -1.45
N GLY A 805 -14.36 -53.02 -1.13
CA GLY A 805 -13.23 -52.69 -2.01
C GLY A 805 -13.11 -51.29 -2.64
N GLY A 806 -14.02 -50.38 -2.40
CA GLY A 806 -14.01 -49.04 -2.97
C GLY A 806 -14.29 -47.99 -1.90
N GLY A 807 -13.54 -46.88 -1.88
CA GLY A 807 -13.76 -45.78 -0.95
C GLY A 807 -15.18 -45.20 -1.05
N ARG A 808 -15.68 -44.63 0.05
CA ARG A 808 -16.98 -43.95 0.11
C ARG A 808 -16.89 -42.66 -0.73
N GLN A 809 -17.72 -42.56 -1.75
CA GLN A 809 -17.85 -41.32 -2.50
C GLN A 809 -18.66 -40.30 -1.69
N VAL A 810 -18.02 -39.17 -1.32
CA VAL A 810 -18.66 -38.05 -0.65
C VAL A 810 -18.72 -36.90 -1.64
N THR A 811 -19.83 -36.17 -1.68
CA THR A 811 -19.96 -34.96 -2.44
C THR A 811 -19.80 -33.79 -1.45
N THR A 812 -18.79 -32.97 -1.62
CA THR A 812 -18.59 -31.76 -0.79
C THR A 812 -19.74 -30.78 -0.96
N SER A 813 -19.91 -29.82 -0.05
CA SER A 813 -20.91 -28.77 -0.14
C SER A 813 -20.76 -27.91 -1.40
N THR A 814 -19.59 -27.91 -2.02
CA THR A 814 -19.28 -27.24 -3.29
C THR A 814 -19.55 -28.13 -4.53
N GLY A 815 -20.16 -29.33 -4.34
CA GLY A 815 -20.50 -30.25 -5.43
C GLY A 815 -19.34 -31.09 -5.96
N LYS A 816 -18.14 -30.99 -5.37
CA LYS A 816 -16.98 -31.82 -5.74
C LYS A 816 -17.14 -33.24 -5.17
N LYS A 817 -16.90 -34.25 -6.01
CA LYS A 817 -16.91 -35.64 -5.59
C LYS A 817 -15.52 -36.01 -5.05
N ALA A 818 -15.46 -36.41 -3.79
CA ALA A 818 -14.27 -36.96 -3.15
C ALA A 818 -14.47 -38.44 -2.84
N ILE A 819 -13.42 -39.23 -2.95
CA ILE A 819 -13.42 -40.62 -2.52
C ILE A 819 -12.66 -40.67 -1.20
N VAL A 820 -13.41 -40.77 -0.10
CA VAL A 820 -12.84 -40.93 1.23
C VAL A 820 -12.45 -42.41 1.36
N GLY A 821 -11.18 -42.69 1.60
CA GLY A 821 -10.68 -44.04 1.70
C GLY A 821 -11.37 -44.84 2.81
N ASN A 822 -11.63 -46.16 2.60
CA ASN A 822 -12.22 -47.08 3.59
C ASN A 822 -11.39 -47.25 4.88
N LYS A 823 -10.28 -46.52 5.01
CA LYS A 823 -9.39 -46.56 6.17
C LYS A 823 -9.80 -45.61 7.31
N ALA A 824 -10.94 -44.94 7.21
CA ALA A 824 -11.60 -44.33 8.35
C ALA A 824 -12.10 -45.36 9.36
N ASN A 825 -11.37 -46.44 9.52
CA ASN A 825 -11.65 -47.51 10.43
C ASN A 825 -10.75 -47.37 11.66
N PHE A 826 -11.37 -47.46 12.84
CA PHE A 826 -10.69 -47.82 14.10
C PHE A 826 -9.78 -49.05 14.00
N GLY A 827 -9.83 -49.73 12.87
CA GLY A 827 -9.21 -51.03 12.65
C GLY A 827 -7.74 -51.06 12.31
N SER A 828 -7.06 -49.96 12.10
CA SER A 828 -5.61 -50.05 11.90
C SER A 828 -4.80 -49.88 13.19
N LEU A 829 -5.31 -50.35 14.32
CA LEU A 829 -4.45 -50.72 15.46
C LEU A 829 -3.44 -51.85 15.08
N SER A 830 -3.57 -52.44 13.89
CA SER A 830 -2.68 -53.47 13.38
C SER A 830 -1.41 -52.97 12.66
N SER A 831 -1.28 -51.66 12.34
CA SER A 831 -0.10 -51.15 11.64
C SER A 831 0.83 -50.28 12.50
N GLY A 832 0.51 -50.04 13.76
CA GLY A 832 1.37 -49.34 14.69
C GLY A 832 1.59 -50.25 15.90
N GLY A 833 2.59 -51.12 15.84
CA GLY A 833 2.89 -51.97 16.97
C GLY A 833 2.95 -51.20 18.27
N LEU A 834 2.12 -51.56 19.22
CA LEU A 834 2.36 -51.42 20.62
C LEU A 834 3.60 -52.24 20.96
N TYR A 835 4.80 -51.70 20.82
CA TYR A 835 6.03 -52.16 21.45
C TYR A 835 6.93 -50.98 21.79
#